data_e3fa49e3aaa10a4f791bdb19a2a535b1
#
_entry.id   e3fa49e3aaa10a4f791bdb19a2a535b1
#
_cell.length_a   1.000
_cell.length_b   1.000
_cell.length_c   1.000
_cell.angle_alpha   90.00
_cell.angle_beta   90.00
_cell.angle_gamma   90.00
#
_symmetry.space_group_name_H-M   'P 1'
#
loop_
_entity.id
_entity.type
_entity.pdbx_description
1 polymer ?
#
loop_
_entity_poly.entity_id
_entity_poly.type
_entity_poly.pdbx_seq_one_letter_code
_entity_poly.pdbx_strand_id
1 'polypeptide(L)'
;MIRIFFILLFFPLISFSQVNVKGTTKSKTENVFFANIIFKNANNTIFTTASNQNAEFTITLNPGVYQIKSSYIGYFDFVKEIKITSDTTLNILFEEETKQLSEVVVRAAPQKITEASVVRTVRNSSVVSDGLSIEFIKKTPDRNVGDALKRVNGVTIQNDKFVLVRGLSDRYNSAILNKTLLPSTEPDRRAFSFDIIPTALIDNIIVSKSSSANQPGDWSGGLVQITTKEVSDNFFNLSLGSGFGSVSTFRGFKIVPSTKFPSTFPSTHQYRISGNGDKRLFTKQFDNPLETTFQSTPNLNGGLSFGYTKGKFNSLFSSTIRNSFILNNIERKDYQSSTELAYNYKDILYTKRFSTNGLLNLTYLGENRYSWKTLVNYQTDDTYLTRSGDNFDNVQNVLSNSSNHINNVVINSQFDGKIKTWDFNLGYNFIFREQPDYRVNPITKSLGVNEPYTTAWRDTYRFWSVMDENSFNGNINKSFGNIKVGGGYLKKIRGFNARIFRYLSTDMLDEITNNTDRYTADFDLGSLYSMYENEWGKWKLNTGVRGEYNLFNVNTADFSGQKVNVNREYLDILPSLNVSFNENKTKYRFSISKTLARPEFREVANFAYYDFVRNAQLLGNSKLEKSDIYNLDLKWEFYPKTGENISFSLFGKNFIRPIEQIVADGSVPSNLLLTYTNPDRAILYGVEFEFRKKITEWFDMYSNASVMNSEVNVNGVK
;
A
#
# COMPACT_ATOMS: atom_id res chain seq x y z
N MET A 1 -4.36 -51.87 -57.64
CA MET A 1 -3.11 -52.56 -57.26
C MET A 1 -1.97 -51.60 -57.50
N ILE A 2 -1.59 -50.83 -56.46
CA ILE A 2 -0.40 -49.98 -56.56
C ILE A 2 0.40 -50.28 -55.28
N ARG A 3 1.59 -50.81 -55.44
CA ARG A 3 2.57 -51.09 -54.41
C ARG A 3 3.33 -49.82 -54.17
N ILE A 4 3.25 -49.30 -52.93
CA ILE A 4 4.07 -48.18 -52.45
C ILE A 4 5.31 -48.76 -51.82
N PHE A 5 6.47 -48.37 -52.36
CA PHE A 5 7.81 -48.71 -51.91
C PHE A 5 8.15 -47.79 -50.73
N PHE A 6 8.40 -48.35 -49.57
CA PHE A 6 8.95 -47.64 -48.41
C PHE A 6 10.47 -47.56 -48.54
N ILE A 7 11.01 -46.38 -48.82
CA ILE A 7 12.45 -46.09 -48.68
C ILE A 7 12.69 -45.63 -47.27
N LEU A 8 13.27 -46.47 -46.42
CA LEU A 8 13.82 -46.09 -45.13
C LEU A 8 15.15 -45.35 -45.35
N LEU A 9 15.13 -44.01 -45.17
CA LEU A 9 16.34 -43.21 -45.09
C LEU A 9 16.94 -43.38 -43.66
N PHE A 10 18.03 -44.12 -43.56
CA PHE A 10 18.89 -44.16 -42.39
C PHE A 10 19.65 -42.82 -42.34
N PHE A 11 19.15 -41.86 -41.51
CA PHE A 11 19.96 -40.77 -41.04
C PHE A 11 20.78 -41.26 -39.83
N PRO A 12 22.12 -41.08 -39.79
CA PRO A 12 22.89 -41.35 -38.61
C PRO A 12 22.49 -40.29 -37.56
N LEU A 13 21.80 -40.70 -36.51
CA LEU A 13 21.63 -39.91 -35.30
C LEU A 13 23.01 -39.68 -34.69
N ILE A 14 23.58 -38.52 -34.96
CA ILE A 14 24.74 -38.02 -34.20
C ILE A 14 24.25 -37.74 -32.78
N SER A 15 24.37 -38.73 -31.92
CA SER A 15 24.08 -38.59 -30.50
C SER A 15 25.16 -37.70 -29.86
N PHE A 16 24.88 -36.42 -29.68
CA PHE A 16 25.73 -35.59 -28.84
C PHE A 16 25.54 -36.04 -27.38
N SER A 17 26.51 -36.76 -26.85
CA SER A 17 26.54 -37.13 -25.44
C SER A 17 26.64 -35.86 -24.61
N GLN A 18 25.56 -35.49 -23.93
CA GLN A 18 25.58 -34.42 -22.94
C GLN A 18 26.21 -34.94 -21.67
N VAL A 19 26.92 -34.06 -20.96
CA VAL A 19 27.60 -34.35 -19.70
C VAL A 19 26.96 -33.55 -18.56
N ASN A 20 26.88 -34.19 -17.41
CA ASN A 20 26.34 -33.55 -16.20
C ASN A 20 27.47 -32.97 -15.35
N VAL A 21 27.37 -31.68 -15.07
CA VAL A 21 28.24 -30.99 -14.13
C VAL A 21 27.47 -30.82 -12.81
N LYS A 22 27.98 -31.42 -11.76
CA LYS A 22 27.43 -31.27 -10.41
C LYS A 22 28.47 -30.56 -9.54
N GLY A 23 28.02 -29.89 -8.48
CA GLY A 23 28.98 -29.26 -7.58
C GLY A 23 28.35 -28.61 -6.38
N THR A 24 29.19 -28.02 -5.56
CA THR A 24 28.80 -27.28 -4.37
C THR A 24 29.39 -25.88 -4.36
N THR A 25 28.69 -24.97 -3.72
CA THR A 25 29.12 -23.58 -3.51
C THR A 25 29.33 -23.32 -2.03
N LYS A 26 30.58 -22.94 -1.65
CA LYS A 26 30.98 -22.76 -0.25
C LYS A 26 31.84 -21.51 -0.08
N SER A 27 31.89 -20.97 1.13
CA SER A 27 32.95 -20.08 1.59
C SER A 27 33.86 -20.82 2.58
N LYS A 28 34.85 -20.15 3.14
CA LYS A 28 35.69 -20.73 4.21
C LYS A 28 34.91 -21.04 5.48
N THR A 29 33.81 -20.36 5.70
CA THR A 29 33.04 -20.39 6.96
C THR A 29 31.67 -21.04 6.82
N GLU A 30 31.06 -21.00 5.62
CA GLU A 30 29.68 -21.50 5.44
C GLU A 30 29.41 -21.99 4.00
N ASN A 31 28.30 -22.71 3.83
CA ASN A 31 27.76 -23.05 2.53
C ASN A 31 27.07 -21.82 1.92
N VAL A 32 27.31 -21.56 0.63
CA VAL A 32 26.73 -20.45 -0.10
C VAL A 32 25.58 -20.97 -0.94
N PHE A 33 24.36 -20.69 -0.52
CA PHE A 33 23.13 -21.14 -1.17
C PHE A 33 22.67 -20.16 -2.22
N PHE A 34 22.06 -20.65 -3.30
CA PHE A 34 21.51 -19.82 -4.38
C PHE A 34 22.52 -18.88 -5.06
N ALA A 35 23.78 -19.28 -5.09
CA ALA A 35 24.79 -18.60 -5.90
C ALA A 35 24.45 -18.77 -7.38
N ASN A 36 24.51 -17.68 -8.13
CA ASN A 36 24.31 -17.71 -9.59
C ASN A 36 25.57 -18.27 -10.26
N ILE A 37 25.41 -19.23 -11.16
CA ILE A 37 26.53 -19.91 -11.85
C ILE A 37 26.29 -19.84 -13.34
N ILE A 38 27.21 -19.25 -14.06
CA ILE A 38 27.16 -19.00 -15.49
C ILE A 38 28.31 -19.78 -16.14
N PHE A 39 27.98 -20.60 -17.15
CA PHE A 39 28.92 -21.28 -18.00
C PHE A 39 28.85 -20.65 -19.38
N LYS A 40 29.98 -20.14 -19.89
CA LYS A 40 30.09 -19.51 -21.19
C LYS A 40 31.04 -20.32 -22.05
N ASN A 41 30.60 -20.82 -23.20
CA ASN A 41 31.45 -21.56 -24.12
C ASN A 41 32.23 -20.63 -25.07
N ALA A 42 33.13 -21.19 -25.88
CA ALA A 42 33.95 -20.47 -26.86
C ALA A 42 33.10 -19.69 -27.90
N ASN A 43 31.88 -20.13 -28.17
CA ASN A 43 30.95 -19.48 -29.11
C ASN A 43 30.09 -18.39 -28.43
N ASN A 44 30.44 -17.96 -27.22
CA ASN A 44 29.68 -17.01 -26.40
C ASN A 44 28.26 -17.49 -25.99
N THR A 45 27.93 -18.77 -26.16
CA THR A 45 26.67 -19.32 -25.66
C THR A 45 26.73 -19.43 -24.15
N ILE A 46 25.68 -18.97 -23.48
CA ILE A 46 25.58 -18.88 -22.01
C ILE A 46 24.58 -19.93 -21.52
N PHE A 47 25.01 -20.73 -20.55
CA PHE A 47 24.18 -21.66 -19.78
C PHE A 47 24.21 -21.22 -18.33
N THR A 48 23.06 -21.19 -17.67
CA THR A 48 22.94 -20.71 -16.30
C THR A 48 22.29 -21.74 -15.40
N THR A 49 22.78 -21.81 -14.18
CA THR A 49 22.18 -22.56 -13.08
C THR A 49 22.38 -21.80 -11.77
N ALA A 50 21.73 -22.23 -10.71
CA ALA A 50 21.96 -21.70 -9.36
C ALA A 50 22.14 -22.85 -8.38
N SER A 51 22.92 -22.63 -7.33
CA SER A 51 22.99 -23.59 -6.24
C SER A 51 21.67 -23.63 -5.47
N ASN A 52 21.27 -24.81 -5.05
CA ASN A 52 20.04 -25.04 -4.31
C ASN A 52 20.22 -24.71 -2.80
N GLN A 53 19.22 -25.04 -2.00
CA GLN A 53 19.21 -24.85 -0.55
C GLN A 53 20.23 -25.71 0.24
N ASN A 54 20.84 -26.68 -0.43
CA ASN A 54 21.95 -27.49 0.12
C ASN A 54 23.31 -27.00 -0.37
N ALA A 55 23.32 -25.83 -1.08
CA ALA A 55 24.48 -25.30 -1.77
C ALA A 55 24.99 -26.20 -2.92
N GLU A 56 24.13 -27.04 -3.49
CA GLU A 56 24.44 -27.94 -4.59
C GLU A 56 23.87 -27.39 -5.89
N PHE A 57 24.56 -27.62 -7.00
CA PHE A 57 24.04 -27.32 -8.33
C PHE A 57 24.25 -28.49 -9.30
N THR A 58 23.42 -28.54 -10.30
CA THR A 58 23.55 -29.46 -11.43
C THR A 58 23.20 -28.73 -12.72
N ILE A 59 23.99 -28.97 -13.76
CA ILE A 59 23.71 -28.45 -15.09
C ILE A 59 24.18 -29.48 -16.14
N THR A 60 23.41 -29.61 -17.21
CA THR A 60 23.73 -30.50 -18.33
C THR A 60 24.31 -29.66 -19.48
N LEU A 61 25.52 -29.97 -19.94
CA LEU A 61 26.26 -29.22 -20.95
C LEU A 61 26.76 -30.16 -22.05
N ASN A 62 27.10 -29.61 -23.19
CA ASN A 62 27.85 -30.34 -24.21
C ASN A 62 29.34 -30.36 -23.86
N PRO A 63 30.09 -31.42 -24.22
CA PRO A 63 31.55 -31.42 -24.03
C PRO A 63 32.21 -30.19 -24.69
N GLY A 64 33.08 -29.51 -23.95
CA GLY A 64 33.70 -28.27 -24.42
C GLY A 64 34.52 -27.53 -23.38
N VAL A 65 35.07 -26.38 -23.77
CA VAL A 65 35.77 -25.45 -22.86
C VAL A 65 34.76 -24.37 -22.44
N TYR A 66 34.66 -24.15 -21.15
CA TYR A 66 33.72 -23.20 -20.54
C TYR A 66 34.45 -22.24 -19.60
N GLN A 67 34.18 -20.96 -19.74
CA GLN A 67 34.47 -20.00 -18.71
C GLN A 67 33.32 -19.99 -17.71
N ILE A 68 33.60 -20.33 -16.48
CA ILE A 68 32.63 -20.34 -15.37
C ILE A 68 32.76 -19.02 -14.65
N LYS A 69 31.64 -18.36 -14.43
CA LYS A 69 31.53 -17.23 -13.52
C LYS A 69 30.43 -17.54 -12.50
N SER A 70 30.79 -17.52 -11.22
CA SER A 70 29.80 -17.62 -10.15
C SER A 70 29.86 -16.39 -9.29
N SER A 71 28.69 -15.83 -8.99
CA SER A 71 28.56 -14.60 -8.20
C SER A 71 27.57 -14.78 -7.07
N TYR A 72 27.91 -14.21 -5.92
CA TYR A 72 27.05 -14.14 -4.76
C TYR A 72 27.36 -12.87 -3.96
N ILE A 73 26.32 -12.21 -3.44
CA ILE A 73 26.48 -10.90 -2.78
C ILE A 73 27.28 -11.05 -1.47
N GLY A 74 28.33 -10.26 -1.32
CA GLY A 74 29.25 -10.28 -0.17
C GLY A 74 30.46 -11.19 -0.36
N TYR A 75 30.65 -11.70 -1.57
CA TYR A 75 31.79 -12.50 -1.97
C TYR A 75 32.36 -11.98 -3.29
N PHE A 76 33.68 -12.18 -3.49
CA PHE A 76 34.28 -11.94 -4.79
C PHE A 76 33.74 -12.90 -5.83
N ASP A 77 33.55 -12.43 -7.08
CA ASP A 77 33.16 -13.29 -8.19
C ASP A 77 34.18 -14.42 -8.37
N PHE A 78 33.70 -15.66 -8.37
CA PHE A 78 34.53 -16.81 -8.76
C PHE A 78 34.57 -16.89 -10.28
N VAL A 79 35.74 -16.82 -10.87
CA VAL A 79 35.97 -16.97 -12.32
C VAL A 79 36.99 -18.05 -12.58
N LYS A 80 36.66 -19.05 -13.38
CA LYS A 80 37.53 -20.15 -13.75
C LYS A 80 37.23 -20.67 -15.13
N GLU A 81 38.26 -21.02 -15.89
CA GLU A 81 38.11 -21.75 -17.15
C GLU A 81 38.28 -23.25 -16.90
N ILE A 82 37.40 -24.07 -17.47
CA ILE A 82 37.43 -25.52 -17.31
C ILE A 82 37.09 -26.22 -18.63
N LYS A 83 37.79 -27.31 -18.92
CA LYS A 83 37.46 -28.21 -20.03
C LYS A 83 36.59 -29.38 -19.49
N ILE A 84 35.40 -29.47 -19.97
CA ILE A 84 34.40 -30.50 -19.57
C ILE A 84 34.29 -31.50 -20.70
N THR A 85 34.70 -32.77 -20.48
CA THR A 85 34.66 -33.86 -21.47
C THR A 85 33.84 -35.04 -21.02
N SER A 86 33.51 -35.14 -19.74
CA SER A 86 32.72 -36.18 -19.10
C SER A 86 32.03 -35.62 -17.87
N ASP A 87 31.18 -36.37 -17.23
CA ASP A 87 30.54 -36.00 -15.96
C ASP A 87 31.58 -35.50 -14.96
N THR A 88 31.38 -34.31 -14.45
CA THR A 88 32.40 -33.58 -13.66
C THR A 88 31.79 -33.04 -12.40
N THR A 89 32.55 -33.12 -11.30
CA THR A 89 32.19 -32.46 -10.02
C THR A 89 33.04 -31.19 -9.86
N LEU A 90 32.36 -30.06 -9.63
CA LEU A 90 32.98 -28.75 -9.51
C LEU A 90 32.61 -28.09 -8.19
N ASN A 91 33.59 -27.87 -7.31
CA ASN A 91 33.37 -27.11 -6.08
C ASN A 91 33.78 -25.66 -6.29
N ILE A 92 32.87 -24.74 -6.03
CA ILE A 92 33.07 -23.31 -6.11
C ILE A 92 33.32 -22.79 -4.69
N LEU A 93 34.52 -22.24 -4.48
CA LEU A 93 34.92 -21.66 -3.20
C LEU A 93 34.88 -20.13 -3.33
N PHE A 94 34.00 -19.50 -2.63
CA PHE A 94 33.88 -18.06 -2.56
C PHE A 94 34.81 -17.46 -1.51
N GLU A 95 35.45 -16.34 -1.82
CA GLU A 95 36.18 -15.54 -0.86
C GLU A 95 35.30 -14.37 -0.39
N GLU A 96 35.24 -14.17 0.95
CA GLU A 96 34.42 -13.09 1.53
C GLU A 96 35.04 -11.72 1.18
N GLU A 97 34.20 -10.80 0.75
CA GLU A 97 34.63 -9.44 0.43
C GLU A 97 34.78 -8.61 1.71
N THR A 98 35.97 -8.59 2.30
CA THR A 98 36.29 -7.89 3.56
C THR A 98 36.69 -6.43 3.40
N LYS A 99 36.53 -5.83 2.22
CA LYS A 99 36.97 -4.44 1.97
C LYS A 99 35.81 -3.43 2.01
N GLN A 100 36.11 -2.31 2.66
CA GLN A 100 35.39 -1.03 2.52
C GLN A 100 35.07 -0.76 1.05
N LEU A 101 33.80 -0.41 0.80
CA LEU A 101 33.22 -0.12 -0.51
C LEU A 101 34.05 0.93 -1.29
N SER A 102 35.03 0.50 -2.03
CA SER A 102 35.46 1.20 -3.24
C SER A 102 34.51 0.74 -4.35
N GLU A 103 33.87 1.68 -4.97
CA GLU A 103 32.93 1.68 -6.07
C GLU A 103 32.84 0.37 -6.88
N VAL A 104 31.95 -0.53 -6.49
CA VAL A 104 31.57 -1.68 -7.30
C VAL A 104 30.54 -1.20 -8.32
N VAL A 105 30.93 -1.12 -9.59
CA VAL A 105 29.99 -0.98 -10.70
C VAL A 105 29.14 -2.27 -10.76
N VAL A 106 28.03 -2.29 -10.07
CA VAL A 106 27.05 -3.38 -10.10
C VAL A 106 26.38 -3.37 -11.48
N ARG A 107 26.81 -4.24 -12.38
CA ARG A 107 26.26 -4.38 -13.74
C ARG A 107 24.93 -5.16 -13.79
N ALA A 108 24.45 -5.69 -12.68
CA ALA A 108 23.09 -6.22 -12.56
C ALA A 108 22.54 -5.81 -11.22
N ALA A 109 21.35 -5.20 -11.18
CA ALA A 109 20.65 -5.01 -9.92
C ALA A 109 20.36 -6.42 -9.34
N PRO A 110 20.75 -6.72 -8.09
CA PRO A 110 20.40 -7.99 -7.49
C PRO A 110 18.89 -8.15 -7.53
N GLN A 111 18.41 -9.27 -8.05
CA GLN A 111 16.98 -9.54 -8.08
C GLN A 111 16.47 -9.62 -6.63
N LYS A 112 15.80 -8.57 -6.17
CA LYS A 112 15.15 -8.51 -4.84
C LYS A 112 13.85 -9.34 -4.78
N ILE A 113 13.71 -10.31 -5.66
CA ILE A 113 12.48 -11.05 -5.96
C ILE A 113 12.29 -12.22 -5.00
N THR A 114 13.39 -12.80 -4.49
CA THR A 114 13.32 -14.02 -3.68
C THR A 114 13.06 -13.74 -2.21
N GLU A 115 12.46 -14.72 -1.54
CA GLU A 115 12.25 -14.71 -0.10
C GLU A 115 13.58 -14.48 0.66
N ALA A 116 14.61 -15.22 0.25
CA ALA A 116 15.94 -15.08 0.80
C ALA A 116 16.52 -13.66 0.67
N SER A 117 16.27 -12.99 -0.47
CA SER A 117 16.77 -11.63 -0.69
C SER A 117 16.08 -10.60 0.19
N VAL A 118 14.77 -10.75 0.44
CA VAL A 118 14.02 -9.87 1.34
C VAL A 118 14.42 -10.10 2.79
N VAL A 119 14.51 -11.36 3.24
CA VAL A 119 14.99 -11.70 4.58
C VAL A 119 16.40 -11.12 4.81
N ARG A 120 17.29 -11.21 3.82
CA ARG A 120 18.62 -10.59 3.89
C ARG A 120 18.54 -9.07 3.95
N THR A 121 17.68 -8.43 3.16
CA THR A 121 17.50 -6.97 3.19
C THR A 121 17.03 -6.52 4.57
N VAL A 122 16.06 -7.23 5.17
CA VAL A 122 15.58 -6.98 6.53
C VAL A 122 16.69 -7.22 7.56
N ARG A 123 17.44 -8.34 7.45
CA ARG A 123 18.57 -8.65 8.32
C ARG A 123 19.65 -7.57 8.28
N ASN A 124 19.98 -7.05 7.11
CA ASN A 124 21.02 -6.03 6.94
C ASN A 124 20.53 -4.60 7.21
N SER A 125 19.23 -4.40 7.29
CA SER A 125 18.62 -3.10 7.66
C SER A 125 19.14 -2.62 9.01
N SER A 126 19.37 -1.32 9.14
CA SER A 126 19.71 -0.70 10.43
C SER A 126 18.48 -0.50 11.31
N VAL A 127 17.29 -0.36 10.70
CA VAL A 127 16.01 -0.15 11.39
C VAL A 127 15.27 -1.47 11.61
N VAL A 128 14.39 -1.51 12.59
CA VAL A 128 13.45 -2.62 12.79
C VAL A 128 12.45 -2.63 11.65
N SER A 129 12.42 -3.69 10.88
CA SER A 129 11.55 -3.84 9.71
C SER A 129 11.17 -5.29 9.49
N ASP A 130 10.08 -5.51 8.74
CA ASP A 130 9.65 -6.79 8.23
C ASP A 130 9.39 -6.66 6.72
N GLY A 131 9.41 -7.77 5.99
CA GLY A 131 9.29 -7.70 4.54
C GLY A 131 8.65 -8.91 3.89
N LEU A 132 8.05 -8.71 2.72
CA LEU A 132 7.46 -9.72 1.86
C LEU A 132 8.06 -9.63 0.47
N SER A 133 8.47 -10.76 -0.08
CA SER A 133 8.92 -10.90 -1.45
C SER A 133 7.76 -11.18 -2.40
N ILE A 134 7.91 -10.85 -3.68
CA ILE A 134 6.95 -11.28 -4.68
C ILE A 134 6.90 -12.81 -4.83
N GLU A 135 8.01 -13.52 -4.54
CA GLU A 135 8.03 -14.98 -4.52
C GLU A 135 7.05 -15.53 -3.47
N PHE A 136 7.04 -14.97 -2.27
CA PHE A 136 6.09 -15.33 -1.23
C PHE A 136 4.66 -14.96 -1.60
N ILE A 137 4.44 -13.72 -2.10
CA ILE A 137 3.13 -13.22 -2.49
C ILE A 137 2.51 -14.07 -3.61
N LYS A 138 3.31 -14.58 -4.55
CA LYS A 138 2.83 -15.46 -5.63
C LYS A 138 2.32 -16.83 -5.13
N LYS A 139 2.75 -17.28 -3.95
CA LYS A 139 2.26 -18.52 -3.31
C LYS A 139 0.92 -18.31 -2.60
N THR A 140 0.47 -17.08 -2.48
CA THR A 140 -0.74 -16.68 -1.74
C THR A 140 -1.79 -16.12 -2.71
N PRO A 141 -3.09 -16.11 -2.33
CA PRO A 141 -4.14 -15.55 -3.16
C PRO A 141 -4.20 -14.01 -3.15
N ASP A 142 -3.15 -13.34 -2.69
CA ASP A 142 -3.11 -11.89 -2.52
C ASP A 142 -3.09 -11.16 -3.86
N ARG A 143 -4.05 -10.30 -4.10
CA ARG A 143 -4.28 -9.65 -5.40
C ARG A 143 -3.77 -8.23 -5.49
N ASN A 144 -3.68 -7.56 -4.34
CA ASN A 144 -3.20 -6.21 -4.19
C ASN A 144 -2.27 -6.11 -2.97
N VAL A 145 -1.62 -4.96 -2.83
CA VAL A 145 -0.68 -4.71 -1.72
C VAL A 145 -1.37 -4.78 -0.36
N GLY A 146 -2.64 -4.36 -0.25
CA GLY A 146 -3.41 -4.47 0.98
C GLY A 146 -3.57 -5.92 1.43
N ASP A 147 -3.95 -6.83 0.51
CA ASP A 147 -4.05 -8.26 0.82
C ASP A 147 -2.71 -8.83 1.30
N ALA A 148 -1.62 -8.50 0.61
CA ALA A 148 -0.28 -8.97 0.99
C ALA A 148 0.15 -8.46 2.37
N LEU A 149 -0.16 -7.20 2.70
CA LEU A 149 0.21 -6.58 3.97
C LEU A 149 -0.44 -7.25 5.19
N LYS A 150 -1.59 -7.93 5.05
CA LYS A 150 -2.21 -8.76 6.12
C LYS A 150 -1.25 -9.84 6.65
N ARG A 151 -0.23 -10.19 5.89
CA ARG A 151 0.77 -11.23 6.24
C ARG A 151 1.99 -10.68 6.94
N VAL A 152 2.17 -9.37 6.99
CA VAL A 152 3.27 -8.75 7.73
C VAL A 152 2.93 -8.76 9.22
N ASN A 153 3.92 -9.10 10.05
CA ASN A 153 3.75 -9.14 11.50
C ASN A 153 3.28 -7.78 12.05
N GLY A 154 2.30 -7.79 12.95
CA GLY A 154 1.73 -6.59 13.57
C GLY A 154 0.98 -5.66 12.60
N VAL A 155 0.61 -6.14 11.41
CA VAL A 155 -0.16 -5.39 10.42
C VAL A 155 -1.55 -5.99 10.28
N THR A 156 -2.56 -5.12 10.29
CA THR A 156 -3.95 -5.46 9.98
C THR A 156 -4.48 -4.52 8.91
N ILE A 157 -5.55 -4.91 8.23
CA ILE A 157 -6.18 -4.11 7.18
C ILE A 157 -7.63 -3.81 7.56
N GLN A 158 -7.99 -2.55 7.56
CA GLN A 158 -9.34 -2.09 7.75
C GLN A 158 -10.03 -1.83 6.41
N ASN A 159 -11.29 -2.31 6.27
CA ASN A 159 -12.12 -2.16 5.07
C ASN A 159 -11.45 -2.65 3.77
N ASP A 160 -10.55 -3.64 3.85
CA ASP A 160 -9.74 -4.18 2.73
C ASP A 160 -8.86 -3.14 2.00
N LYS A 161 -8.65 -1.94 2.60
CA LYS A 161 -7.98 -0.81 1.97
C LYS A 161 -6.85 -0.22 2.82
N PHE A 162 -7.09 -0.02 4.11
CA PHE A 162 -6.24 0.81 4.97
C PHE A 162 -5.42 0.00 5.94
N VAL A 163 -4.16 0.33 6.03
CA VAL A 163 -3.17 -0.39 6.84
C VAL A 163 -3.14 0.19 8.26
N LEU A 164 -3.27 -0.70 9.23
CA LEU A 164 -3.03 -0.44 10.64
C LEU A 164 -1.78 -1.21 11.05
N VAL A 165 -0.78 -0.53 11.57
CA VAL A 165 0.46 -1.15 12.07
C VAL A 165 0.51 -1.00 13.57
N ARG A 166 0.72 -2.12 14.29
CA ARG A 166 0.75 -2.17 15.75
C ARG A 166 -0.51 -1.59 16.39
N GLY A 167 -1.68 -1.84 15.80
CA GLY A 167 -2.97 -1.34 16.26
C GLY A 167 -3.19 0.16 16.07
N LEU A 168 -2.19 0.91 15.60
CA LEU A 168 -2.35 2.33 15.31
C LEU A 168 -3.17 2.55 14.06
N SER A 169 -4.10 3.50 14.14
CA SER A 169 -4.98 3.86 13.03
C SER A 169 -4.18 4.27 11.79
N ASP A 170 -4.82 4.16 10.64
CA ASP A 170 -4.27 4.47 9.32
C ASP A 170 -3.59 5.85 9.25
N ARG A 171 -4.08 6.86 10.01
CA ARG A 171 -3.49 8.20 10.06
C ARG A 171 -2.04 8.25 10.59
N TYR A 172 -1.62 7.26 11.37
CA TYR A 172 -0.26 7.16 11.92
C TYR A 172 0.68 6.35 11.04
N ASN A 173 0.22 5.90 9.86
CA ASN A 173 1.01 5.12 8.91
C ASN A 173 1.27 5.94 7.65
N SER A 174 2.40 5.70 7.00
CA SER A 174 2.74 6.34 5.72
C SER A 174 3.19 5.30 4.69
N ALA A 175 3.03 5.63 3.42
CA ALA A 175 3.41 4.76 2.32
C ALA A 175 4.36 5.45 1.35
N ILE A 176 5.36 4.71 0.89
CA ILE A 176 6.32 5.14 -0.13
C ILE A 176 6.26 4.14 -1.29
N LEU A 177 6.08 4.62 -2.50
CA LEU A 177 6.26 3.84 -3.71
C LEU A 177 7.63 4.17 -4.30
N ASN A 178 8.52 3.17 -4.36
CA ASN A 178 9.94 3.33 -4.67
C ASN A 178 10.61 4.36 -3.74
N LYS A 179 10.67 5.64 -4.08
CA LYS A 179 11.26 6.70 -3.25
C LYS A 179 10.30 7.87 -3.01
N THR A 180 9.08 7.81 -3.55
CA THR A 180 8.10 8.89 -3.51
C THR A 180 7.03 8.60 -2.47
N LEU A 181 6.79 9.56 -1.57
CA LEU A 181 5.70 9.48 -0.60
C LEU A 181 4.36 9.48 -1.33
N LEU A 182 3.51 8.50 -1.01
CA LEU A 182 2.16 8.41 -1.56
C LEU A 182 1.21 9.32 -0.78
N PRO A 183 0.39 10.10 -1.45
CA PRO A 183 -0.61 10.95 -0.81
C PRO A 183 -1.85 10.16 -0.37
N SER A 184 -2.73 10.80 0.42
CA SER A 184 -4.02 10.20 0.78
C SER A 184 -4.96 10.13 -0.42
N THR A 185 -5.58 8.99 -0.64
CA THR A 185 -6.56 8.75 -1.71
C THR A 185 -8.01 9.02 -1.30
N GLU A 186 -8.24 9.30 -0.02
CA GLU A 186 -9.56 9.47 0.54
C GLU A 186 -9.81 10.92 0.98
N PRO A 187 -11.04 11.45 0.79
CA PRO A 187 -11.38 12.82 1.18
C PRO A 187 -11.61 12.98 2.68
N ASP A 188 -11.91 11.90 3.39
CA ASP A 188 -12.36 11.88 4.78
C ASP A 188 -11.29 11.41 5.77
N ARG A 189 -10.13 10.94 5.31
CA ARG A 189 -9.07 10.39 6.17
C ARG A 189 -7.68 10.57 5.60
N ARG A 190 -6.68 10.49 6.47
CA ARG A 190 -5.28 10.49 6.10
C ARG A 190 -4.82 9.05 5.87
N ALA A 191 -5.10 8.49 4.70
CA ALA A 191 -4.67 7.14 4.38
C ALA A 191 -4.53 6.92 2.88
N PHE A 192 -3.53 6.14 2.50
CA PHE A 192 -3.41 5.59 1.15
C PHE A 192 -4.20 4.29 1.06
N SER A 193 -4.97 4.13 -0.01
CA SER A 193 -5.75 2.92 -0.27
C SER A 193 -4.87 1.87 -0.95
N PHE A 194 -4.45 0.84 -0.20
CA PHE A 194 -3.49 -0.16 -0.69
C PHE A 194 -4.10 -1.19 -1.66
N ASP A 195 -5.41 -1.21 -1.82
CA ASP A 195 -6.11 -2.03 -2.82
C ASP A 195 -5.90 -1.55 -4.27
N ILE A 196 -5.42 -0.30 -4.43
CA ILE A 196 -5.14 0.34 -5.72
C ILE A 196 -3.93 -0.28 -6.43
N ILE A 197 -2.92 -0.78 -5.68
CA ILE A 197 -1.68 -1.30 -6.26
C ILE A 197 -1.75 -2.83 -6.37
N PRO A 198 -1.83 -3.40 -7.60
CA PRO A 198 -1.80 -4.84 -7.81
C PRO A 198 -0.44 -5.45 -7.43
N THR A 199 -0.46 -6.62 -6.78
CA THR A 199 0.77 -7.38 -6.48
C THR A 199 1.56 -7.76 -7.73
N ALA A 200 0.89 -7.87 -8.87
CA ALA A 200 1.53 -8.15 -10.16
C ALA A 200 2.55 -7.09 -10.60
N LEU A 201 2.49 -5.86 -10.07
CA LEU A 201 3.35 -4.72 -10.43
C LEU A 201 4.52 -4.49 -9.47
N ILE A 202 4.64 -5.26 -8.40
CA ILE A 202 5.64 -5.04 -7.34
C ILE A 202 6.69 -6.16 -7.27
N ASP A 203 7.85 -5.83 -6.71
CA ASP A 203 8.93 -6.78 -6.39
C ASP A 203 8.94 -7.19 -4.93
N ASN A 204 8.79 -6.22 -4.04
CA ASN A 204 8.77 -6.46 -2.60
C ASN A 204 8.03 -5.33 -1.85
N ILE A 205 7.66 -5.66 -0.62
CA ILE A 205 7.11 -4.73 0.35
C ILE A 205 7.97 -4.82 1.61
N ILE A 206 8.41 -3.68 2.14
CA ILE A 206 9.11 -3.59 3.43
C ILE A 206 8.31 -2.64 4.32
N VAL A 207 8.04 -3.07 5.54
CA VAL A 207 7.39 -2.24 6.56
C VAL A 207 8.41 -1.91 7.63
N SER A 208 8.87 -0.65 7.66
CA SER A 208 9.74 -0.14 8.72
C SER A 208 8.90 0.21 9.93
N LYS A 209 9.32 -0.23 11.11
CA LYS A 209 8.65 -0.02 12.40
C LYS A 209 9.44 0.87 13.36
N SER A 210 10.75 1.07 13.10
CA SER A 210 11.56 2.10 13.73
C SER A 210 12.11 3.07 12.69
N SER A 211 12.42 4.30 13.09
CA SER A 211 12.77 5.39 12.18
C SER A 211 14.29 5.58 12.07
N SER A 212 14.70 6.14 10.93
CA SER A 212 16.06 6.62 10.66
C SER A 212 16.01 8.02 10.02
N ALA A 213 17.04 8.83 10.20
CA ALA A 213 17.06 10.24 9.78
C ALA A 213 16.79 10.47 8.28
N ASN A 214 17.07 9.48 7.42
CA ASN A 214 16.81 9.56 5.98
C ASN A 214 15.36 9.26 5.59
N GLN A 215 14.49 8.88 6.55
CA GLN A 215 13.07 8.64 6.35
C GLN A 215 12.25 9.89 6.70
N PRO A 216 11.06 10.10 6.11
CA PRO A 216 10.16 11.18 6.52
C PRO A 216 9.80 11.04 8.00
N GLY A 217 9.54 12.16 8.67
CA GLY A 217 9.23 12.17 10.10
C GLY A 217 7.77 11.87 10.44
N ASP A 218 6.88 12.01 9.47
CA ASP A 218 5.43 12.02 9.67
C ASP A 218 4.81 10.62 9.55
N TRP A 219 5.13 9.77 10.52
CA TRP A 219 4.54 8.44 10.74
C TRP A 219 4.98 7.89 12.10
N SER A 220 4.25 6.91 12.61
CA SER A 220 4.58 6.27 13.89
C SER A 220 4.25 4.77 13.93
N GLY A 221 3.17 4.32 13.34
CA GLY A 221 2.83 2.91 13.28
C GLY A 221 3.82 2.14 12.42
N GLY A 222 3.84 2.47 11.13
CA GLY A 222 4.74 1.89 10.14
C GLY A 222 4.89 2.74 8.90
N LEU A 223 6.08 2.61 8.28
CA LEU A 223 6.35 3.14 6.95
C LEU A 223 6.36 1.98 5.95
N VAL A 224 5.32 1.90 5.14
CA VAL A 224 5.17 0.88 4.10
C VAL A 224 5.94 1.31 2.86
N GLN A 225 6.97 0.57 2.52
CA GLN A 225 7.84 0.83 1.37
C GLN A 225 7.58 -0.22 0.31
N ILE A 226 7.04 0.20 -0.83
CA ILE A 226 6.69 -0.65 -1.97
C ILE A 226 7.71 -0.42 -3.07
N THR A 227 8.30 -1.49 -3.58
CA THR A 227 9.21 -1.44 -4.72
C THR A 227 8.52 -2.05 -5.93
N THR A 228 8.45 -1.30 -7.03
CA THR A 228 7.91 -1.79 -8.31
C THR A 228 8.91 -2.67 -9.03
N LYS A 229 8.41 -3.55 -9.90
CA LYS A 229 9.23 -4.46 -10.71
C LYS A 229 10.29 -3.72 -11.53
N GLU A 230 11.45 -4.33 -11.57
CA GLU A 230 12.53 -4.03 -12.50
C GLU A 230 12.82 -5.25 -13.36
N VAL A 231 13.39 -5.04 -14.54
CA VAL A 231 13.66 -6.09 -15.53
C VAL A 231 15.13 -6.40 -15.55
N SER A 232 15.47 -7.69 -15.50
CA SER A 232 16.82 -8.21 -15.71
C SER A 232 16.96 -8.97 -17.02
N ASP A 233 15.85 -9.52 -17.55
CA ASP A 233 15.84 -10.40 -18.70
C ASP A 233 14.64 -10.10 -19.61
N ASN A 234 14.75 -10.47 -20.89
CA ASN A 234 13.64 -10.34 -21.82
C ASN A 234 12.55 -11.36 -21.46
N PHE A 235 11.33 -10.87 -21.29
CA PHE A 235 10.20 -11.75 -21.04
C PHE A 235 8.91 -11.15 -21.58
N PHE A 236 7.96 -12.03 -21.85
CA PHE A 236 6.57 -11.75 -22.12
C PHE A 236 5.72 -12.61 -21.21
N ASN A 237 4.77 -12.01 -20.50
CA ASN A 237 3.86 -12.72 -19.61
C ASN A 237 2.43 -12.24 -19.85
N LEU A 238 1.55 -13.18 -20.16
CA LEU A 238 0.11 -12.99 -20.25
C LEU A 238 -0.54 -13.83 -19.15
N SER A 239 -1.38 -13.24 -18.34
CA SER A 239 -2.14 -13.93 -17.30
C SER A 239 -3.63 -13.65 -17.44
N LEU A 240 -4.42 -14.71 -17.34
CA LEU A 240 -5.88 -14.65 -17.27
C LEU A 240 -6.30 -15.43 -16.03
N GLY A 241 -7.25 -14.90 -15.31
CA GLY A 241 -7.75 -15.52 -14.09
C GLY A 241 -9.23 -15.28 -13.91
N SER A 242 -9.89 -16.25 -13.30
CA SER A 242 -11.28 -16.15 -12.89
C SER A 242 -11.42 -16.56 -11.43
N GLY A 243 -12.33 -15.93 -10.72
CA GLY A 243 -12.60 -16.22 -9.31
C GLY A 243 -14.08 -16.43 -9.05
N PHE A 244 -14.40 -17.44 -8.26
CA PHE A 244 -15.75 -17.75 -7.86
C PHE A 244 -15.98 -17.32 -6.41
N GLY A 245 -17.07 -16.57 -6.17
CA GLY A 245 -17.54 -16.22 -4.82
C GLY A 245 -18.82 -17.00 -4.51
N SER A 246 -18.82 -17.82 -3.46
CA SER A 246 -19.96 -18.67 -3.10
C SER A 246 -21.26 -17.90 -2.85
N VAL A 247 -21.15 -16.68 -2.37
CA VAL A 247 -22.29 -15.81 -2.05
C VAL A 247 -22.61 -14.78 -3.14
N SER A 248 -21.68 -14.50 -4.06
CA SER A 248 -21.85 -13.46 -5.07
C SER A 248 -21.98 -13.99 -6.49
N THR A 249 -21.22 -15.02 -6.90
CA THR A 249 -21.18 -15.50 -8.30
C THR A 249 -22.46 -16.25 -8.66
N PHE A 250 -23.03 -15.93 -9.82
CA PHE A 250 -24.29 -16.47 -10.33
C PHE A 250 -25.49 -16.23 -9.38
N ARG A 251 -25.41 -15.16 -8.58
CA ARG A 251 -26.51 -14.71 -7.71
C ARG A 251 -27.13 -13.44 -8.25
N GLY A 252 -28.35 -13.14 -7.82
CA GLY A 252 -28.98 -11.85 -8.08
C GLY A 252 -28.13 -10.74 -7.47
N PHE A 253 -27.64 -9.84 -8.30
CA PHE A 253 -26.76 -8.74 -7.91
C PHE A 253 -27.42 -7.41 -8.28
N LYS A 254 -27.44 -6.49 -7.33
CA LYS A 254 -28.10 -5.20 -7.49
C LYS A 254 -27.07 -4.10 -7.68
N ILE A 255 -27.27 -3.24 -8.67
CA ILE A 255 -26.51 -2.00 -8.87
C ILE A 255 -27.44 -0.90 -9.40
N VAL A 256 -26.99 0.32 -9.27
CA VAL A 256 -27.51 1.43 -10.07
C VAL A 256 -26.62 1.57 -11.30
N PRO A 257 -27.15 1.57 -12.54
CA PRO A 257 -26.35 1.68 -13.74
C PRO A 257 -25.51 2.97 -13.77
N SER A 258 -24.20 2.85 -13.88
CA SER A 258 -23.25 3.96 -13.88
C SER A 258 -23.38 4.89 -15.12
N THR A 259 -23.96 4.39 -16.21
CA THR A 259 -24.09 5.13 -17.47
C THR A 259 -25.02 6.35 -17.39
N LYS A 260 -25.74 6.51 -16.30
CA LYS A 260 -26.70 7.60 -16.09
C LYS A 260 -26.29 8.59 -14.99
N PHE A 261 -25.09 8.40 -14.40
CA PHE A 261 -24.57 9.38 -13.45
C PHE A 261 -24.10 10.63 -14.18
N PRO A 262 -24.44 11.83 -13.72
CA PRO A 262 -23.86 13.04 -14.26
C PRO A 262 -22.36 13.03 -14.00
N SER A 263 -21.54 13.19 -15.04
CA SER A 263 -20.09 13.27 -14.93
C SER A 263 -19.61 14.59 -14.31
N THR A 264 -20.52 15.56 -14.17
CA THR A 264 -20.25 16.90 -13.64
C THR A 264 -21.39 17.33 -12.71
N PHE A 265 -21.08 18.26 -11.81
CA PHE A 265 -22.12 18.91 -11.00
C PHE A 265 -23.18 19.55 -11.89
N PRO A 266 -24.46 19.49 -11.50
CA PRO A 266 -25.53 20.21 -12.18
C PRO A 266 -25.12 21.68 -12.34
N SER A 267 -25.21 22.22 -13.56
CA SER A 267 -24.92 23.60 -13.79
C SER A 267 -25.96 24.50 -13.11
N THR A 268 -25.58 25.72 -12.76
CA THR A 268 -26.47 26.72 -12.15
C THR A 268 -27.71 27.02 -13.01
N HIS A 269 -27.65 26.73 -14.31
CA HIS A 269 -28.78 26.87 -15.24
C HIS A 269 -29.91 25.86 -15.03
N GLN A 270 -29.64 24.82 -14.28
CA GLN A 270 -30.63 23.77 -13.95
C GLN A 270 -31.43 24.08 -12.67
N TYR A 271 -31.11 25.16 -11.98
CA TYR A 271 -31.86 25.63 -10.83
C TYR A 271 -33.07 26.48 -11.27
N ARG A 272 -34.24 26.14 -10.75
CA ARG A 272 -35.36 27.06 -10.77
C ARG A 272 -35.36 27.85 -9.46
N ILE A 273 -35.38 29.18 -9.59
CA ILE A 273 -35.62 30.05 -8.43
C ILE A 273 -37.11 30.01 -8.13
N SER A 274 -37.50 29.55 -6.95
CA SER A 274 -38.86 29.71 -6.47
C SER A 274 -39.12 31.19 -6.12
N GLY A 275 -40.37 31.62 -6.07
CA GLY A 275 -40.73 33.00 -5.77
C GLY A 275 -40.17 33.59 -4.46
N ASN A 276 -39.63 32.74 -3.58
CA ASN A 276 -38.96 33.10 -2.32
C ASN A 276 -37.43 33.14 -2.39
N GLY A 277 -36.81 33.00 -3.55
CA GLY A 277 -35.36 33.02 -3.72
C GLY A 277 -34.68 31.66 -3.43
N ASP A 278 -35.40 30.61 -3.04
CA ASP A 278 -34.85 29.30 -2.79
C ASP A 278 -34.40 28.61 -4.08
N LYS A 279 -33.18 28.10 -4.07
CA LYS A 279 -32.62 27.33 -5.18
C LYS A 279 -33.13 25.91 -5.12
N ARG A 280 -34.02 25.49 -6.00
CA ARG A 280 -34.58 24.14 -6.09
C ARG A 280 -34.34 23.54 -7.45
N LEU A 281 -33.94 22.26 -7.47
CA LEU A 281 -33.73 21.46 -8.67
C LEU A 281 -34.92 20.56 -8.92
N PHE A 282 -35.36 20.50 -10.18
CA PHE A 282 -36.36 19.52 -10.59
C PHE A 282 -35.70 18.17 -10.88
N THR A 283 -36.17 17.11 -10.25
CA THR A 283 -35.58 15.77 -10.34
C THR A 283 -35.80 15.08 -11.68
N LYS A 284 -36.73 15.52 -12.52
CA LYS A 284 -36.96 14.94 -13.86
C LYS A 284 -35.71 14.91 -14.74
N GLN A 285 -34.74 15.82 -14.49
CA GLN A 285 -33.46 15.82 -15.19
C GLN A 285 -32.45 14.84 -14.56
N PHE A 286 -32.75 14.34 -13.38
CA PHE A 286 -31.92 13.43 -12.59
C PHE A 286 -32.66 12.14 -12.28
N ASP A 287 -33.69 11.80 -13.11
CA ASP A 287 -34.44 10.57 -12.96
C ASP A 287 -33.47 9.40 -12.83
N ASN A 288 -33.58 8.78 -11.68
CA ASN A 288 -32.78 7.64 -11.33
C ASN A 288 -33.22 6.46 -12.16
N PRO A 289 -32.30 5.79 -12.81
CA PRO A 289 -32.58 4.42 -13.10
C PRO A 289 -32.84 3.73 -11.78
N LEU A 290 -33.94 3.05 -11.70
CA LEU A 290 -34.20 2.09 -10.66
C LEU A 290 -33.03 1.12 -10.59
N GLU A 291 -32.80 0.54 -9.39
CA GLU A 291 -31.87 -0.56 -9.26
C GLU A 291 -32.12 -1.59 -10.37
N THR A 292 -31.07 -2.02 -11.00
CA THR A 292 -31.11 -3.17 -11.91
C THR A 292 -30.62 -4.39 -11.16
N THR A 293 -31.38 -5.47 -11.24
CA THR A 293 -30.95 -6.78 -10.77
C THR A 293 -30.50 -7.60 -11.96
N PHE A 294 -29.31 -8.14 -11.91
CA PHE A 294 -28.77 -9.05 -12.92
C PHE A 294 -28.05 -10.22 -12.23
N GLN A 295 -27.81 -11.29 -12.98
CA GLN A 295 -27.01 -12.40 -12.49
C GLN A 295 -25.53 -12.05 -12.60
N SER A 296 -24.81 -11.99 -11.47
CA SER A 296 -23.39 -11.67 -11.47
C SER A 296 -22.56 -12.75 -12.16
N THR A 297 -21.50 -12.34 -12.86
CA THR A 297 -20.52 -13.23 -13.46
C THR A 297 -19.42 -13.59 -12.45
N PRO A 298 -18.60 -14.62 -12.72
CA PRO A 298 -17.35 -14.80 -11.99
C PRO A 298 -16.47 -13.57 -12.05
N ASN A 299 -15.66 -13.34 -11.01
CA ASN A 299 -14.65 -12.29 -11.01
C ASN A 299 -13.63 -12.58 -12.10
N LEU A 300 -13.26 -11.58 -12.89
CA LEU A 300 -12.32 -11.71 -13.99
C LEU A 300 -11.11 -10.80 -13.73
N ASN A 301 -9.93 -11.32 -14.02
CA ASN A 301 -8.70 -10.55 -14.00
C ASN A 301 -7.80 -10.95 -15.18
N GLY A 302 -7.13 -9.96 -15.74
CA GLY A 302 -6.16 -10.11 -16.81
C GLY A 302 -4.89 -9.33 -16.49
N GLY A 303 -3.76 -9.79 -16.98
CA GLY A 303 -2.49 -9.09 -16.85
C GLY A 303 -1.59 -9.35 -18.05
N LEU A 304 -0.95 -8.30 -18.52
CA LEU A 304 0.05 -8.31 -19.57
C LEU A 304 1.32 -7.68 -19.03
N SER A 305 2.46 -8.33 -19.16
CA SER A 305 3.75 -7.76 -18.81
C SER A 305 4.77 -8.08 -19.88
N PHE A 306 5.53 -7.08 -20.26
CA PHE A 306 6.59 -7.17 -21.25
C PHE A 306 7.86 -6.54 -20.71
N GLY A 307 8.94 -7.30 -20.64
CA GLY A 307 10.26 -6.86 -20.23
C GLY A 307 11.24 -6.97 -21.41
N TYR A 308 11.98 -5.89 -21.64
CA TYR A 308 13.01 -5.85 -22.70
C TYR A 308 14.30 -5.25 -22.17
N THR A 309 15.40 -5.94 -22.39
CA THR A 309 16.76 -5.51 -22.04
C THR A 309 17.66 -5.54 -23.25
N LYS A 310 18.36 -4.44 -23.50
CA LYS A 310 19.36 -4.35 -24.56
C LYS A 310 20.54 -3.49 -24.10
N GLY A 311 21.68 -4.11 -23.89
CA GLY A 311 22.89 -3.42 -23.46
C GLY A 311 22.71 -2.76 -22.10
N LYS A 312 22.67 -1.43 -22.06
CA LYS A 312 22.51 -0.62 -20.84
C LYS A 312 21.06 -0.20 -20.59
N PHE A 313 20.13 -0.52 -21.49
CA PHE A 313 18.74 -0.10 -21.40
C PHE A 313 17.84 -1.27 -21.01
N ASN A 314 17.02 -1.05 -20.00
CA ASN A 314 15.97 -1.95 -19.57
C ASN A 314 14.63 -1.22 -19.62
N SER A 315 13.62 -1.89 -20.13
CA SER A 315 12.25 -1.38 -20.18
C SER A 315 11.26 -2.43 -19.68
N LEU A 316 10.32 -2.02 -18.89
CA LEU A 316 9.18 -2.81 -18.44
C LEU A 316 7.91 -2.06 -18.75
N PHE A 317 7.00 -2.74 -19.40
CA PHE A 317 5.59 -2.38 -19.43
C PHE A 317 4.78 -3.48 -18.78
N SER A 318 3.86 -3.12 -17.89
CA SER A 318 2.92 -4.06 -17.28
C SER A 318 1.55 -3.42 -17.16
N SER A 319 0.51 -4.14 -17.52
CA SER A 319 -0.87 -3.69 -17.35
C SER A 319 -1.70 -4.79 -16.72
N THR A 320 -2.66 -4.39 -15.91
CA THR A 320 -3.64 -5.31 -15.30
C THR A 320 -5.04 -4.74 -15.42
N ILE A 321 -6.00 -5.63 -15.60
CA ILE A 321 -7.42 -5.31 -15.60
C ILE A 321 -8.15 -6.27 -14.67
N ARG A 322 -9.12 -5.78 -13.92
CA ARG A 322 -9.91 -6.58 -13.00
C ARG A 322 -11.36 -6.10 -12.96
N ASN A 323 -12.28 -7.06 -12.97
CA ASN A 323 -13.69 -6.83 -12.67
C ASN A 323 -14.14 -7.82 -11.60
N SER A 324 -14.75 -7.33 -10.51
CA SER A 324 -15.14 -8.18 -9.39
C SER A 324 -16.48 -7.78 -8.80
N PHE A 325 -17.19 -8.79 -8.31
CA PHE A 325 -18.48 -8.69 -7.64
C PHE A 325 -18.35 -9.23 -6.21
N ILE A 326 -18.64 -8.39 -5.23
CA ILE A 326 -18.54 -8.70 -3.81
C ILE A 326 -19.91 -8.47 -3.18
N LEU A 327 -20.36 -9.43 -2.38
CA LEU A 327 -21.60 -9.33 -1.61
C LEU A 327 -21.29 -9.58 -0.14
N ASN A 328 -21.66 -8.63 0.71
CA ASN A 328 -21.50 -8.73 2.15
C ASN A 328 -22.86 -8.65 2.83
N ASN A 329 -23.13 -9.60 3.71
CA ASN A 329 -24.24 -9.52 4.67
C ASN A 329 -23.65 -8.98 5.97
N ILE A 330 -24.23 -7.89 6.47
CA ILE A 330 -23.74 -7.17 7.64
C ILE A 330 -24.87 -7.08 8.66
N GLU A 331 -24.63 -7.53 9.88
CA GLU A 331 -25.49 -7.25 11.02
C GLU A 331 -24.87 -6.07 11.78
N ARG A 332 -25.70 -5.04 12.00
CA ARG A 332 -25.26 -3.80 12.64
C ARG A 332 -26.12 -3.53 13.85
N LYS A 333 -25.47 -3.44 14.99
CA LYS A 333 -26.10 -3.06 16.26
C LYS A 333 -25.34 -1.92 16.90
N ASP A 334 -26.06 -1.02 17.52
CA ASP A 334 -25.49 -0.01 18.41
C ASP A 334 -26.38 0.11 19.67
N TYR A 335 -25.81 0.66 20.71
CA TYR A 335 -26.39 0.66 22.04
C TYR A 335 -26.43 2.06 22.62
N GLN A 336 -27.57 2.43 23.24
CA GLN A 336 -27.67 3.64 24.06
C GLN A 336 -27.02 3.44 25.43
N SER A 337 -27.10 2.21 25.94
CA SER A 337 -26.49 1.80 27.21
C SER A 337 -25.93 0.37 27.05
N SER A 338 -25.35 -0.17 28.09
CA SER A 338 -24.78 -1.54 28.06
C SER A 338 -25.81 -2.64 27.73
N THR A 339 -27.11 -2.35 27.84
CA THR A 339 -28.20 -3.30 27.66
C THR A 339 -29.26 -2.89 26.65
N GLU A 340 -29.38 -1.60 26.32
CA GLU A 340 -30.41 -1.06 25.45
C GLU A 340 -29.89 -0.78 24.07
N LEU A 341 -30.47 -1.41 23.05
CA LEU A 341 -30.18 -1.19 21.66
C LEU A 341 -30.69 0.19 21.21
N ALA A 342 -29.85 0.93 20.53
CA ALA A 342 -30.22 2.12 19.76
C ALA A 342 -30.82 1.71 18.42
N TYR A 343 -30.20 0.74 17.76
CA TYR A 343 -30.73 0.15 16.53
C TYR A 343 -30.21 -1.27 16.30
N ASN A 344 -30.94 -2.03 15.48
CA ASN A 344 -30.55 -3.35 14.99
C ASN A 344 -30.90 -3.45 13.52
N TYR A 345 -29.86 -3.39 12.67
CA TYR A 345 -30.00 -3.43 11.21
C TYR A 345 -29.38 -4.66 10.59
N LYS A 346 -30.01 -5.13 9.51
CA LYS A 346 -29.47 -6.11 8.57
C LYS A 346 -29.23 -5.42 7.25
N ASP A 347 -27.98 -5.39 6.85
CA ASP A 347 -27.51 -4.75 5.63
C ASP A 347 -27.05 -5.81 4.62
N ILE A 348 -27.38 -5.61 3.35
CA ILE A 348 -26.81 -6.35 2.24
C ILE A 348 -26.07 -5.34 1.35
N LEU A 349 -24.75 -5.45 1.29
CA LEU A 349 -23.90 -4.57 0.52
C LEU A 349 -23.41 -5.28 -0.74
N TYR A 350 -23.82 -4.78 -1.88
CA TYR A 350 -23.36 -5.18 -3.21
C TYR A 350 -22.24 -4.21 -3.65
N THR A 351 -21.11 -4.73 -4.06
CA THR A 351 -19.99 -3.94 -4.58
C THR A 351 -19.51 -4.52 -5.90
N LYS A 352 -19.64 -3.76 -6.98
CA LYS A 352 -18.98 -4.04 -8.26
C LYS A 352 -17.75 -3.15 -8.34
N ARG A 353 -16.58 -3.75 -8.51
CA ARG A 353 -15.31 -3.03 -8.66
C ARG A 353 -14.69 -3.34 -10.01
N PHE A 354 -14.36 -2.29 -10.73
CA PHE A 354 -13.54 -2.37 -11.93
C PHE A 354 -12.24 -1.60 -11.70
N SER A 355 -11.11 -2.19 -12.06
CA SER A 355 -9.83 -1.48 -12.00
C SER A 355 -8.94 -1.85 -13.17
N THR A 356 -8.20 -0.86 -13.66
CA THR A 356 -7.12 -1.04 -14.63
C THR A 356 -5.88 -0.29 -14.17
N ASN A 357 -4.73 -0.92 -14.37
CA ASN A 357 -3.46 -0.39 -13.93
C ASN A 357 -2.44 -0.50 -15.05
N GLY A 358 -1.52 0.46 -15.11
CA GLY A 358 -0.38 0.46 -16.00
C GLY A 358 0.91 0.82 -15.25
N LEU A 359 1.98 0.09 -15.49
CA LEU A 359 3.33 0.41 -15.02
C LEU A 359 4.27 0.49 -16.21
N LEU A 360 4.94 1.62 -16.36
CA LEU A 360 6.08 1.80 -17.25
C LEU A 360 7.33 2.03 -16.40
N ASN A 361 8.39 1.27 -16.67
CA ASN A 361 9.68 1.47 -16.04
C ASN A 361 10.77 1.44 -17.12
N LEU A 362 11.48 2.55 -17.28
CA LEU A 362 12.61 2.73 -18.18
C LEU A 362 13.86 2.95 -17.35
N THR A 363 14.85 2.09 -17.48
CA THR A 363 16.08 2.18 -16.70
C THR A 363 17.32 2.15 -17.62
N TYR A 364 18.23 3.08 -17.41
CA TYR A 364 19.55 3.09 -18.00
C TYR A 364 20.61 2.70 -16.96
N LEU A 365 21.40 1.68 -17.28
CA LEU A 365 22.45 1.10 -16.43
C LEU A 365 23.83 1.32 -17.08
N GLY A 366 24.32 2.56 -17.06
CA GLY A 366 25.67 2.92 -17.51
C GLY A 366 26.66 3.02 -16.34
N GLU A 367 27.62 3.95 -16.42
CA GLU A 367 28.43 4.37 -15.27
C GLU A 367 27.56 4.99 -14.18
N ASN A 368 26.54 5.71 -14.60
CA ASN A 368 25.47 6.23 -13.78
C ASN A 368 24.19 5.44 -14.04
N ARG A 369 23.32 5.39 -13.06
CA ARG A 369 21.99 4.80 -13.19
C ARG A 369 20.93 5.88 -13.24
N TYR A 370 20.03 5.77 -14.22
CA TYR A 370 18.83 6.60 -14.31
C TYR A 370 17.62 5.70 -14.50
N SER A 371 16.52 6.04 -13.86
CA SER A 371 15.27 5.27 -13.97
C SER A 371 14.07 6.21 -13.99
N TRP A 372 13.19 6.03 -14.96
CA TRP A 372 11.90 6.68 -15.02
C TRP A 372 10.81 5.64 -14.83
N LYS A 373 9.96 5.84 -13.82
CA LYS A 373 8.89 4.92 -13.45
C LYS A 373 7.58 5.68 -13.40
N THR A 374 6.55 5.15 -14.05
CA THR A 374 5.20 5.73 -14.00
C THR A 374 4.19 4.62 -13.74
N LEU A 375 3.43 4.78 -12.66
CA LEU A 375 2.26 3.97 -12.32
C LEU A 375 1.01 4.79 -12.58
N VAL A 376 0.06 4.21 -13.30
CA VAL A 376 -1.28 4.77 -13.50
C VAL A 376 -2.29 3.75 -13.00
N ASN A 377 -3.22 4.20 -12.18
CA ASN A 377 -4.37 3.41 -11.73
C ASN A 377 -5.65 4.16 -12.08
N TYR A 378 -6.63 3.43 -12.58
CA TYR A 378 -8.01 3.85 -12.68
C TYR A 378 -8.90 2.79 -12.02
N GLN A 379 -9.73 3.19 -11.07
CA GLN A 379 -10.63 2.29 -10.34
C GLN A 379 -12.02 2.91 -10.21
N THR A 380 -13.04 2.10 -10.43
CA THR A 380 -14.42 2.44 -10.12
C THR A 380 -15.00 1.47 -9.11
N ASP A 381 -15.71 1.99 -8.13
CA ASP A 381 -16.48 1.23 -7.14
C ASP A 381 -17.97 1.62 -7.26
N ASP A 382 -18.79 0.69 -7.74
CA ASP A 382 -20.26 0.80 -7.72
C ASP A 382 -20.79 0.05 -6.51
N THR A 383 -21.41 0.72 -5.57
CA THR A 383 -22.00 0.09 -4.40
C THR A 383 -23.50 0.30 -4.33
N TYR A 384 -24.20 -0.73 -3.90
CA TYR A 384 -25.62 -0.68 -3.58
C TYR A 384 -25.83 -1.35 -2.23
N LEU A 385 -26.43 -0.63 -1.29
CA LEU A 385 -26.75 -1.11 0.05
C LEU A 385 -28.26 -1.19 0.23
N THR A 386 -28.74 -2.33 0.69
CA THR A 386 -30.09 -2.45 1.25
C THR A 386 -29.98 -2.63 2.75
N ARG A 387 -30.72 -1.85 3.51
CA ARG A 387 -30.79 -1.90 4.98
C ARG A 387 -32.21 -2.16 5.41
N SER A 388 -32.39 -3.06 6.39
CA SER A 388 -33.66 -3.31 7.03
C SER A 388 -33.49 -3.53 8.53
N GLY A 389 -34.43 -3.10 9.36
CA GLY A 389 -34.38 -3.34 10.80
C GLY A 389 -35.05 -2.26 11.62
N ASP A 390 -34.76 -2.28 12.90
CA ASP A 390 -35.41 -1.44 13.91
C ASP A 390 -34.47 -0.34 14.38
N ASN A 391 -34.98 0.88 14.45
CA ASN A 391 -34.38 2.02 15.11
C ASN A 391 -35.18 2.34 16.36
N PHE A 392 -34.65 1.99 17.51
CA PHE A 392 -35.30 2.17 18.79
C PHE A 392 -35.23 3.63 19.27
N ASP A 393 -34.17 4.36 18.92
CA ASP A 393 -34.03 5.79 19.23
C ASP A 393 -35.14 6.62 18.59
N ASN A 394 -35.44 6.33 17.32
CA ASN A 394 -36.48 7.03 16.56
C ASN A 394 -37.83 6.32 16.57
N VAL A 395 -37.95 5.18 17.26
CA VAL A 395 -39.16 4.34 17.34
C VAL A 395 -39.69 3.99 15.96
N GLN A 396 -38.82 3.50 15.08
CA GLN A 396 -39.12 3.24 13.67
C GLN A 396 -38.62 1.87 13.19
N ASN A 397 -39.40 1.23 12.31
CA ASN A 397 -38.86 0.24 11.40
C ASN A 397 -38.31 0.96 10.16
N VAL A 398 -37.12 0.56 9.73
CA VAL A 398 -36.37 1.20 8.63
C VAL A 398 -36.22 0.21 7.48
N LEU A 399 -36.55 0.66 6.27
CA LEU A 399 -36.07 0.12 5.00
C LEU A 399 -35.30 1.24 4.30
N SER A 400 -34.07 1.03 3.96
CA SER A 400 -33.26 2.05 3.30
C SER A 400 -32.46 1.45 2.16
N ASN A 401 -32.40 2.19 1.06
CA ASN A 401 -31.54 1.85 -0.06
C ASN A 401 -30.55 3.00 -0.27
N SER A 402 -29.29 2.67 -0.46
CA SER A 402 -28.29 3.64 -0.87
C SER A 402 -27.49 3.15 -2.07
N SER A 403 -27.15 4.06 -2.95
CA SER A 403 -26.28 3.79 -4.10
C SER A 403 -25.13 4.78 -4.12
N ASN A 404 -23.94 4.31 -4.44
CA ASN A 404 -22.75 5.14 -4.50
C ASN A 404 -21.86 4.69 -5.64
N HIS A 405 -21.37 5.64 -6.41
CA HIS A 405 -20.43 5.45 -7.49
C HIS A 405 -19.18 6.29 -7.21
N ILE A 406 -18.01 5.67 -7.26
CA ILE A 406 -16.74 6.34 -7.00
C ILE A 406 -15.79 6.06 -8.15
N ASN A 407 -15.20 7.12 -8.71
CA ASN A 407 -14.11 7.06 -9.67
C ASN A 407 -12.82 7.53 -9.01
N ASN A 408 -11.78 6.74 -9.08
CA ASN A 408 -10.45 7.10 -8.61
C ASN A 408 -9.44 7.01 -9.74
N VAL A 409 -8.60 8.04 -9.87
CA VAL A 409 -7.41 8.06 -10.73
C VAL A 409 -6.22 8.35 -9.85
N VAL A 410 -5.17 7.53 -9.95
CA VAL A 410 -3.90 7.77 -9.29
C VAL A 410 -2.79 7.66 -10.32
N ILE A 411 -2.00 8.72 -10.46
CA ILE A 411 -0.80 8.74 -11.28
C ILE A 411 0.38 9.00 -10.35
N ASN A 412 1.39 8.14 -10.41
CA ASN A 412 2.66 8.35 -9.74
C ASN A 412 3.76 8.23 -10.78
N SER A 413 4.49 9.33 -11.01
CA SER A 413 5.61 9.38 -11.95
C SER A 413 6.88 9.80 -11.22
N GLN A 414 7.99 9.11 -11.45
CA GLN A 414 9.23 9.30 -10.73
C GLN A 414 10.42 9.23 -11.67
N PHE A 415 11.40 10.07 -11.41
CA PHE A 415 12.72 10.03 -12.04
C PHE A 415 13.78 9.88 -10.97
N ASP A 416 14.50 8.78 -11.00
CA ASP A 416 15.58 8.45 -10.08
C ASP A 416 16.93 8.53 -10.78
N GLY A 417 17.93 9.06 -10.10
CA GLY A 417 19.30 9.06 -10.59
C GLY A 417 20.31 8.70 -9.50
N LYS A 418 21.31 7.91 -9.86
CA LYS A 418 22.51 7.67 -9.04
C LYS A 418 23.75 8.00 -9.84
N ILE A 419 24.49 9.02 -9.39
CA ILE A 419 25.73 9.50 -10.00
C ILE A 419 26.82 9.43 -8.94
N LYS A 420 27.74 8.47 -9.06
CA LYS A 420 28.78 8.21 -8.06
C LYS A 420 28.16 8.10 -6.64
N THR A 421 28.49 9.02 -5.76
CA THR A 421 28.02 9.08 -4.36
C THR A 421 26.71 9.86 -4.19
N TRP A 422 26.20 10.46 -5.27
CA TRP A 422 24.93 11.18 -5.25
C TRP A 422 23.76 10.28 -5.64
N ASP A 423 22.67 10.40 -4.91
CA ASP A 423 21.39 9.76 -5.20
C ASP A 423 20.30 10.82 -5.17
N PHE A 424 19.52 10.93 -6.23
CA PHE A 424 18.41 11.89 -6.28
C PHE A 424 17.13 11.23 -6.79
N ASN A 425 16.00 11.81 -6.41
CA ASN A 425 14.68 11.42 -6.84
C ASN A 425 13.83 12.65 -7.05
N LEU A 426 13.09 12.68 -8.16
CA LEU A 426 12.04 13.64 -8.44
C LEU A 426 10.75 12.84 -8.64
N GLY A 427 9.69 13.20 -7.95
CA GLY A 427 8.42 12.51 -7.99
C GLY A 427 7.26 13.47 -8.16
N TYR A 428 6.26 13.03 -8.90
CA TYR A 428 4.99 13.68 -9.07
C TYR A 428 3.86 12.68 -8.81
N ASN A 429 2.89 13.07 -7.98
CA ASN A 429 1.65 12.33 -7.84
C ASN A 429 0.48 13.21 -8.22
N PHE A 430 -0.47 12.62 -8.92
CA PHE A 430 -1.79 13.19 -9.18
C PHE A 430 -2.84 12.21 -8.66
N ILE A 431 -3.77 12.72 -7.87
CA ILE A 431 -4.95 12.00 -7.43
C ILE A 431 -6.17 12.78 -7.86
N PHE A 432 -7.09 12.07 -8.48
CA PHE A 432 -8.42 12.58 -8.77
C PHE A 432 -9.43 11.57 -8.26
N ARG A 433 -10.36 12.04 -7.43
CA ARG A 433 -11.47 11.25 -6.93
C ARG A 433 -12.78 11.98 -7.16
N GLU A 434 -13.68 11.32 -7.82
CA GLU A 434 -15.03 11.82 -8.09
C GLU A 434 -16.05 10.87 -7.46
N GLN A 435 -17.02 11.44 -6.80
CA GLN A 435 -18.23 10.77 -6.32
C GLN A 435 -19.43 11.48 -6.96
N PRO A 436 -19.75 11.11 -8.21
CA PRO A 436 -20.68 11.90 -9.03
C PRO A 436 -22.12 11.79 -8.56
N ASP A 437 -22.48 10.73 -7.83
CA ASP A 437 -23.83 10.59 -7.34
C ASP A 437 -23.89 9.55 -6.22
N TYR A 438 -24.05 10.03 -5.00
CA TYR A 438 -24.32 9.18 -3.85
C TYR A 438 -25.73 9.46 -3.32
N ARG A 439 -26.54 8.45 -3.15
CA ARG A 439 -27.95 8.56 -2.78
C ARG A 439 -28.29 7.71 -1.60
N VAL A 440 -29.18 8.23 -0.75
CA VAL A 440 -29.80 7.51 0.36
C VAL A 440 -31.27 7.82 0.37
N ASN A 441 -32.09 6.76 0.34
CA ASN A 441 -33.55 6.84 0.33
C ASN A 441 -34.10 5.96 1.45
N PRO A 442 -34.25 6.46 2.67
CA PRO A 442 -34.89 5.73 3.76
C PRO A 442 -36.41 5.75 3.60
N ILE A 443 -36.98 4.59 3.84
CA ILE A 443 -38.45 4.40 3.95
C ILE A 443 -38.68 3.89 5.35
N THR A 444 -39.58 4.51 6.09
CA THR A 444 -39.81 4.19 7.50
C THR A 444 -41.28 4.02 7.80
N LYS A 445 -41.56 3.32 8.88
CA LYS A 445 -42.86 3.29 9.55
C LYS A 445 -42.66 3.29 11.06
N SER A 446 -43.71 3.60 11.83
CA SER A 446 -43.67 3.55 13.28
C SER A 446 -43.41 2.12 13.78
N LEU A 447 -42.55 1.97 14.78
CA LEU A 447 -42.21 0.67 15.34
C LEU A 447 -43.46 0.02 16.00
N GLY A 448 -43.69 -1.25 15.66
CA GLY A 448 -44.81 -2.01 16.22
C GLY A 448 -46.20 -1.66 15.66
N VAL A 449 -46.29 -0.73 14.70
CA VAL A 449 -47.54 -0.33 14.07
C VAL A 449 -47.69 -0.98 12.72
N ASN A 450 -48.91 -1.48 12.42
CA ASN A 450 -49.22 -2.04 11.11
C ASN A 450 -49.71 -0.94 10.15
N GLU A 451 -48.74 -0.12 9.69
CA GLU A 451 -48.92 0.94 8.70
C GLU A 451 -48.00 0.72 7.49
N PRO A 452 -48.32 1.28 6.31
CA PRO A 452 -47.44 1.21 5.19
C PRO A 452 -46.16 2.02 5.44
N TYR A 453 -45.03 1.55 4.89
CA TYR A 453 -43.80 2.32 4.88
C TYR A 453 -43.96 3.58 4.05
N THR A 454 -43.40 4.70 4.53
CA THR A 454 -43.41 5.99 3.85
C THR A 454 -41.99 6.52 3.69
N THR A 455 -41.75 7.31 2.66
CA THR A 455 -40.41 7.92 2.44
C THR A 455 -40.13 8.97 3.50
N ALA A 456 -39.01 8.81 4.21
CA ALA A 456 -38.51 9.79 5.16
C ALA A 456 -37.79 10.91 4.42
N TRP A 457 -38.52 11.83 3.82
CA TRP A 457 -37.97 12.90 2.94
C TRP A 457 -36.85 13.70 3.60
N ARG A 458 -36.93 13.97 4.91
CA ARG A 458 -35.92 14.73 5.64
C ARG A 458 -34.56 14.04 5.72
N ASP A 459 -34.58 12.70 5.61
CA ASP A 459 -33.40 11.85 5.76
C ASP A 459 -32.91 11.33 4.41
N THR A 460 -33.51 11.82 3.31
CA THR A 460 -33.01 11.55 1.96
C THR A 460 -31.83 12.44 1.66
N TYR A 461 -30.80 11.86 1.02
CA TYR A 461 -29.63 12.60 0.60
C TYR A 461 -29.24 12.28 -0.82
N ARG A 462 -28.70 13.31 -1.48
CA ARG A 462 -27.99 13.18 -2.73
C ARG A 462 -26.74 14.01 -2.66
N PHE A 463 -25.59 13.36 -2.83
CA PHE A 463 -24.29 13.97 -2.59
C PHE A 463 -23.38 13.83 -3.82
N TRP A 464 -22.70 14.89 -4.18
CA TRP A 464 -21.64 14.96 -5.18
C TRP A 464 -20.38 15.49 -4.56
N SER A 465 -19.24 14.91 -4.91
CA SER A 465 -17.96 15.49 -4.54
C SER A 465 -16.89 15.22 -5.57
N VAL A 466 -15.93 16.16 -5.61
CA VAL A 466 -14.70 16.04 -6.39
C VAL A 466 -13.54 16.43 -5.49
N MET A 467 -12.49 15.63 -5.52
CA MET A 467 -11.20 15.89 -4.88
C MET A 467 -10.10 15.73 -5.92
N ASP A 468 -9.22 16.72 -6.00
CA ASP A 468 -7.98 16.63 -6.74
C ASP A 468 -6.80 16.98 -5.84
N GLU A 469 -5.69 16.24 -5.99
CA GLU A 469 -4.44 16.54 -5.31
C GLU A 469 -3.27 16.40 -6.28
N ASN A 470 -2.43 17.42 -6.32
CA ASN A 470 -1.14 17.41 -6.96
C ASN A 470 -0.04 17.42 -5.91
N SER A 471 0.91 16.51 -5.97
CA SER A 471 2.07 16.55 -5.09
C SER A 471 3.38 16.36 -5.85
N PHE A 472 4.35 17.21 -5.51
CA PHE A 472 5.69 17.21 -6.07
C PHE A 472 6.68 16.96 -4.95
N ASN A 473 7.60 16.02 -5.14
CA ASN A 473 8.68 15.80 -4.21
C ASN A 473 10.03 15.73 -4.93
N GLY A 474 11.03 16.26 -4.28
CA GLY A 474 12.42 16.16 -4.70
C GLY A 474 13.29 15.76 -3.51
N ASN A 475 14.18 14.79 -3.70
CA ASN A 475 15.14 14.39 -2.68
C ASN A 475 16.53 14.27 -3.31
N ILE A 476 17.54 14.71 -2.58
CA ILE A 476 18.94 14.55 -2.96
C ILE A 476 19.74 14.08 -1.77
N ASN A 477 20.60 13.10 -1.98
CA ASN A 477 21.42 12.50 -0.93
C ASN A 477 22.86 12.36 -1.41
N LYS A 478 23.82 12.49 -0.51
CA LYS A 478 25.23 12.26 -0.77
C LYS A 478 25.87 11.47 0.36
N SER A 479 26.67 10.49 -0.01
CA SER A 479 27.43 9.68 0.95
C SER A 479 28.90 10.10 0.97
N PHE A 480 29.45 10.29 2.17
CA PHE A 480 30.85 10.61 2.46
C PHE A 480 31.38 9.54 3.43
N GLY A 481 31.86 8.43 2.92
CA GLY A 481 32.22 7.29 3.75
C GLY A 481 31.02 6.83 4.61
N ASN A 482 31.18 6.91 5.91
CA ASN A 482 30.15 6.50 6.89
C ASN A 482 29.08 7.56 7.16
N ILE A 483 29.24 8.77 6.62
CA ILE A 483 28.27 9.87 6.80
C ILE A 483 27.43 9.99 5.54
N LYS A 484 26.12 10.06 5.72
CA LYS A 484 25.17 10.38 4.66
C LYS A 484 24.40 11.65 5.02
N VAL A 485 24.42 12.60 4.10
CA VAL A 485 23.63 13.83 4.21
C VAL A 485 22.60 13.89 3.09
N GLY A 486 21.49 14.52 3.34
CA GLY A 486 20.50 14.72 2.30
C GLY A 486 19.49 15.78 2.65
N GLY A 487 18.77 16.19 1.63
CA GLY A 487 17.68 17.15 1.73
C GLY A 487 16.53 16.77 0.83
N GLY A 488 15.36 17.27 1.15
CA GLY A 488 14.15 17.02 0.38
C GLY A 488 13.17 18.17 0.47
N TYR A 489 12.32 18.25 -0.53
CA TYR A 489 11.19 19.17 -0.57
C TYR A 489 9.96 18.42 -1.06
N LEU A 490 8.83 18.65 -0.38
CA LEU A 490 7.51 18.11 -0.73
C LEU A 490 6.52 19.25 -0.76
N LYS A 491 5.82 19.41 -1.88
CA LYS A 491 4.67 20.30 -2.02
C LYS A 491 3.43 19.48 -2.33
N LYS A 492 2.30 19.78 -1.64
CA LYS A 492 0.98 19.24 -1.94
C LYS A 492 -0.01 20.39 -2.13
N ILE A 493 -0.86 20.24 -3.13
CA ILE A 493 -1.97 21.18 -3.41
C ILE A 493 -3.21 20.33 -3.58
N ARG A 494 -4.21 20.54 -2.73
CA ARG A 494 -5.48 19.79 -2.77
C ARG A 494 -6.68 20.74 -2.89
N GLY A 495 -7.57 20.40 -3.81
CA GLY A 495 -8.90 20.93 -3.90
C GLY A 495 -9.95 19.90 -3.48
N PHE A 496 -10.93 20.31 -2.72
CA PHE A 496 -12.12 19.52 -2.44
C PHE A 496 -13.35 20.36 -2.58
N ASN A 497 -14.35 19.84 -3.27
CA ASN A 497 -15.64 20.50 -3.47
C ASN A 497 -16.75 19.46 -3.41
N ALA A 498 -17.79 19.76 -2.63
CA ALA A 498 -18.97 18.91 -2.50
C ALA A 498 -20.24 19.72 -2.60
N ARG A 499 -21.31 19.03 -2.97
CA ARG A 499 -22.69 19.56 -2.97
C ARG A 499 -23.62 18.52 -2.40
N ILE A 500 -24.53 18.96 -1.56
CA ILE A 500 -25.47 18.12 -0.83
C ILE A 500 -26.89 18.58 -1.18
N PHE A 501 -27.73 17.60 -1.53
CA PHE A 501 -29.14 17.85 -1.84
C PHE A 501 -29.99 16.92 -0.99
N ARG A 502 -31.20 17.37 -0.71
CA ARG A 502 -32.25 16.62 -0.04
C ARG A 502 -33.50 16.62 -0.91
N TYR A 503 -34.24 15.52 -0.95
CA TYR A 503 -35.53 15.47 -1.59
C TYR A 503 -36.57 16.17 -0.74
N LEU A 504 -37.34 17.06 -1.34
CA LEU A 504 -38.52 17.65 -0.75
C LEU A 504 -39.82 16.90 -1.17
N SER A 505 -39.77 16.26 -2.33
CA SER A 505 -40.81 15.43 -2.91
C SER A 505 -40.20 14.48 -3.94
N THR A 506 -41.01 13.67 -4.61
CA THR A 506 -40.57 12.74 -5.66
C THR A 506 -39.88 13.43 -6.85
N ASP A 507 -40.16 14.70 -7.08
CA ASP A 507 -39.77 15.46 -8.26
C ASP A 507 -38.98 16.75 -7.93
N MET A 508 -38.64 17.00 -6.66
CA MET A 508 -37.96 18.23 -6.24
C MET A 508 -36.82 17.98 -5.26
N LEU A 509 -35.66 18.51 -5.59
CA LEU A 509 -34.46 18.54 -4.73
C LEU A 509 -34.22 19.97 -4.21
N ASP A 510 -33.83 20.05 -2.94
CA ASP A 510 -33.35 21.24 -2.29
C ASP A 510 -31.85 21.14 -2.05
N GLU A 511 -31.08 22.14 -2.47
CA GLU A 511 -29.64 22.17 -2.21
C GLU A 511 -29.38 22.72 -0.81
N ILE A 512 -28.79 21.88 0.03
CA ILE A 512 -28.41 22.23 1.40
C ILE A 512 -26.88 22.42 1.55
N THR A 513 -26.18 22.56 0.41
CA THR A 513 -24.72 22.79 0.38
C THR A 513 -24.37 24.08 1.12
N ASN A 514 -23.37 23.99 1.99
CA ASN A 514 -22.83 25.11 2.73
C ASN A 514 -21.44 25.52 2.19
N ASN A 515 -20.96 26.69 2.54
CA ASN A 515 -19.60 27.11 2.22
C ASN A 515 -18.53 26.21 2.89
N THR A 516 -18.90 25.48 3.94
CA THR A 516 -18.06 24.48 4.60
C THR A 516 -17.77 23.26 3.73
N ASP A 517 -18.59 22.99 2.70
CA ASP A 517 -18.51 21.77 1.90
C ASP A 517 -17.41 21.84 0.82
N ARG A 518 -16.50 22.78 0.96
CA ARG A 518 -15.33 22.97 0.10
C ARG A 518 -14.14 23.48 0.88
N TYR A 519 -12.95 23.08 0.43
CA TYR A 519 -11.70 23.65 0.92
C TYR A 519 -10.61 23.58 -0.16
N THR A 520 -9.63 24.47 -0.04
CA THR A 520 -8.35 24.38 -0.74
C THR A 520 -7.24 24.30 0.28
N ALA A 521 -6.22 23.54 -0.02
CA ALA A 521 -5.15 23.30 0.92
C ALA A 521 -3.79 23.25 0.23
N ASP A 522 -2.80 23.83 0.89
CA ASP A 522 -1.40 23.84 0.50
C ASP A 522 -0.54 23.28 1.65
N PHE A 523 0.46 22.49 1.29
CA PHE A 523 1.41 21.91 2.22
C PHE A 523 2.80 21.97 1.60
N ASP A 524 3.72 22.66 2.25
CA ASP A 524 5.12 22.75 1.88
C ASP A 524 5.99 22.17 3.00
N LEU A 525 6.90 21.26 2.66
CA LEU A 525 7.80 20.62 3.63
C LEU A 525 9.22 20.61 3.09
N GLY A 526 10.07 21.44 3.67
CA GLY A 526 11.52 21.37 3.50
C GLY A 526 12.15 20.44 4.54
N SER A 527 13.14 19.65 4.16
CA SER A 527 13.81 18.75 5.07
C SER A 527 15.29 18.63 4.81
N LEU A 528 16.09 18.52 5.87
CA LEU A 528 17.52 18.25 5.84
C LEU A 528 17.85 17.17 6.86
N TYR A 529 18.79 16.28 6.55
CA TYR A 529 19.24 15.30 7.51
C TYR A 529 20.75 15.01 7.39
N SER A 530 21.32 14.58 8.50
CA SER A 530 22.64 13.98 8.57
C SER A 530 22.56 12.68 9.35
N MET A 531 23.24 11.65 8.84
CA MET A 531 23.21 10.30 9.39
C MET A 531 24.62 9.70 9.34
N TYR A 532 25.01 9.06 10.43
CA TYR A 532 26.24 8.29 10.54
C TYR A 532 25.90 6.80 10.62
N GLU A 533 26.51 5.99 9.77
CA GLU A 533 26.37 4.54 9.77
C GLU A 533 27.74 3.90 9.76
N ASN A 534 28.01 3.01 10.72
CA ASN A 534 29.27 2.30 10.84
C ASN A 534 29.08 0.89 11.38
N GLU A 535 29.94 -0.01 10.93
CA GLU A 535 30.00 -1.40 11.39
C GLU A 535 31.41 -1.67 11.95
N TRP A 536 31.49 -2.17 13.18
CA TRP A 536 32.72 -2.59 13.81
C TRP A 536 32.55 -3.93 14.52
N GLY A 537 33.21 -4.96 14.02
CA GLY A 537 33.07 -6.33 14.49
C GLY A 537 31.61 -6.81 14.39
N LYS A 538 31.01 -7.14 15.52
CA LYS A 538 29.62 -7.61 15.60
C LYS A 538 28.59 -6.49 15.72
N TRP A 539 29.03 -5.25 15.90
CA TRP A 539 28.16 -4.09 16.12
C TRP A 539 27.91 -3.31 14.85
N LYS A 540 26.68 -2.84 14.67
CA LYS A 540 26.30 -1.87 13.66
C LYS A 540 25.54 -0.74 14.32
N LEU A 541 25.98 0.49 14.08
CA LEU A 541 25.37 1.74 14.55
C LEU A 541 24.81 2.51 13.36
N ASN A 542 23.59 3.00 13.50
CA ASN A 542 23.00 4.00 12.63
C ASN A 542 22.37 5.08 13.50
N THR A 543 22.91 6.29 13.44
CA THR A 543 22.41 7.43 14.22
C THR A 543 22.33 8.66 13.34
N GLY A 544 21.41 9.54 13.61
CA GLY A 544 21.27 10.76 12.84
C GLY A 544 20.18 11.69 13.36
N VAL A 545 20.12 12.84 12.74
CA VAL A 545 19.13 13.86 13.02
C VAL A 545 18.54 14.36 11.70
N ARG A 546 17.24 14.58 11.71
CA ARG A 546 16.46 15.19 10.62
C ARG A 546 15.79 16.45 11.13
N GLY A 547 15.91 17.54 10.38
CA GLY A 547 15.13 18.76 10.55
C GLY A 547 14.06 18.84 9.49
N GLU A 548 12.84 19.20 9.88
CA GLU A 548 11.72 19.42 8.97
C GLU A 548 11.10 20.80 9.25
N TYR A 549 10.95 21.61 8.20
CA TYR A 549 10.23 22.87 8.23
C TYR A 549 8.99 22.75 7.35
N ASN A 550 7.82 22.95 7.95
CA ASN A 550 6.53 22.75 7.31
C ASN A 550 5.66 23.99 7.38
N LEU A 551 5.12 24.37 6.23
CA LEU A 551 4.04 25.35 6.08
C LEU A 551 2.78 24.59 5.71
N PHE A 552 1.72 24.79 6.47
CA PHE A 552 0.43 24.12 6.30
C PHE A 552 -0.66 25.18 6.24
N ASN A 553 -1.43 25.20 5.14
CA ASN A 553 -2.48 26.18 4.94
C ASN A 553 -3.75 25.47 4.44
N VAL A 554 -4.88 25.73 5.10
CA VAL A 554 -6.21 25.26 4.67
C VAL A 554 -7.18 26.43 4.68
N ASN A 555 -7.75 26.70 3.52
CA ASN A 555 -8.79 27.71 3.35
C ASN A 555 -10.16 27.01 3.28
N THR A 556 -11.00 27.24 4.24
CA THR A 556 -12.35 26.70 4.37
C THR A 556 -13.33 27.75 4.85
N ALA A 557 -14.52 27.38 5.29
CA ALA A 557 -15.46 28.25 5.97
C ALA A 557 -16.01 27.59 7.23
N ASP A 558 -16.52 28.38 8.16
CA ASP A 558 -17.31 27.87 9.29
C ASP A 558 -18.80 27.70 8.91
N PHE A 559 -19.60 27.21 9.84
CA PHE A 559 -21.04 27.02 9.64
C PHE A 559 -21.83 28.31 9.39
N SER A 560 -21.28 29.48 9.77
CA SER A 560 -21.88 30.77 9.48
C SER A 560 -21.52 31.28 8.06
N GLY A 561 -20.67 30.56 7.34
CA GLY A 561 -20.16 30.93 6.03
C GLY A 561 -18.97 31.90 6.08
N GLN A 562 -18.42 32.18 7.27
CA GLN A 562 -17.23 33.01 7.39
C GLN A 562 -16.00 32.22 6.95
N LYS A 563 -15.11 32.89 6.23
CA LYS A 563 -13.84 32.29 5.80
C LYS A 563 -12.96 31.96 7.00
N VAL A 564 -12.48 30.74 7.04
CA VAL A 564 -11.54 30.22 8.03
C VAL A 564 -10.25 29.85 7.34
N ASN A 565 -9.16 30.48 7.74
CA ASN A 565 -7.81 30.15 7.27
C ASN A 565 -7.05 29.48 8.40
N VAL A 566 -6.73 28.19 8.21
CA VAL A 566 -5.90 27.46 9.15
C VAL A 566 -4.46 27.50 8.67
N ASN A 567 -3.65 28.38 9.26
CA ASN A 567 -2.23 28.50 8.96
C ASN A 567 -1.42 27.91 10.10
N ARG A 568 -0.52 26.98 9.78
CA ARG A 568 0.40 26.36 10.74
C ARG A 568 1.81 26.39 10.18
N GLU A 569 2.73 26.63 11.07
CA GLU A 569 4.16 26.61 10.79
C GLU A 569 4.85 25.76 11.85
N TYR A 570 5.60 24.75 11.41
CA TYR A 570 6.27 23.80 12.30
C TYR A 570 7.75 23.68 11.93
N LEU A 571 8.60 23.75 12.94
CA LEU A 571 10.00 23.36 12.86
C LEU A 571 10.21 22.15 13.77
N ASP A 572 10.60 21.04 13.21
CA ASP A 572 10.72 19.77 13.91
C ASP A 572 12.14 19.23 13.83
N ILE A 573 12.67 18.79 14.98
CA ILE A 573 13.94 18.10 15.10
C ILE A 573 13.67 16.65 15.50
N LEU A 574 14.13 15.71 14.69
CA LEU A 574 13.80 14.29 14.75
C LEU A 574 15.09 13.45 14.84
N PRO A 575 15.60 13.22 16.06
CA PRO A 575 16.75 12.36 16.29
C PRO A 575 16.36 10.88 16.15
N SER A 576 17.30 10.04 15.72
CA SER A 576 17.18 8.59 15.66
C SER A 576 18.49 7.91 16.02
N LEU A 577 18.40 6.82 16.75
CA LEU A 577 19.49 5.93 17.10
C LEU A 577 19.05 4.49 16.91
N ASN A 578 19.76 3.75 16.09
CA ASN A 578 19.55 2.33 15.85
C ASN A 578 20.88 1.60 16.08
N VAL A 579 20.90 0.63 16.97
CA VAL A 579 22.06 -0.19 17.28
C VAL A 579 21.69 -1.65 17.04
N SER A 580 22.56 -2.40 16.40
CA SER A 580 22.38 -3.84 16.31
C SER A 580 23.68 -4.61 16.63
N PHE A 581 23.52 -5.75 17.27
CA PHE A 581 24.59 -6.67 17.56
C PHE A 581 24.32 -7.99 16.84
N ASN A 582 25.29 -8.41 16.00
CA ASN A 582 25.19 -9.59 15.15
C ASN A 582 26.10 -10.69 15.72
N GLU A 583 25.54 -11.83 16.06
CA GLU A 583 26.31 -12.98 16.55
C GLU A 583 25.87 -14.25 15.80
N ASN A 584 26.70 -14.68 14.84
CA ASN A 584 26.44 -15.83 14.00
C ASN A 584 25.05 -15.76 13.33
N LYS A 585 24.11 -16.60 13.80
CA LYS A 585 22.72 -16.67 13.30
C LYS A 585 21.77 -15.76 14.05
N THR A 586 22.22 -15.06 15.08
CA THR A 586 21.38 -14.24 15.96
C THR A 586 21.68 -12.77 15.78
N LYS A 587 20.65 -11.95 15.84
CA LYS A 587 20.76 -10.49 15.80
C LYS A 587 19.88 -9.88 16.89
N TYR A 588 20.44 -8.91 17.61
CA TYR A 588 19.73 -8.09 18.58
C TYR A 588 19.66 -6.67 18.06
N ARG A 589 18.53 -6.01 18.20
CA ARG A 589 18.33 -4.61 17.80
C ARG A 589 17.77 -3.80 18.94
N PHE A 590 18.30 -2.61 19.06
CA PHE A 590 17.78 -1.53 19.90
C PHE A 590 17.55 -0.30 19.05
N SER A 591 16.40 0.34 19.18
CA SER A 591 16.08 1.56 18.44
C SER A 591 15.33 2.55 19.34
N ILE A 592 15.76 3.81 19.31
CA ILE A 592 15.03 4.93 19.90
C ILE A 592 14.96 6.05 18.87
N SER A 593 13.79 6.67 18.73
CA SER A 593 13.59 7.75 17.77
C SER A 593 12.43 8.66 18.16
N LYS A 594 12.50 9.90 17.69
CA LYS A 594 11.38 10.83 17.68
C LYS A 594 10.79 10.88 16.28
N THR A 595 9.48 10.72 16.19
CA THR A 595 8.67 10.93 14.99
C THR A 595 7.51 11.86 15.34
N LEU A 596 6.64 12.13 14.40
CA LEU A 596 5.50 13.00 14.61
C LEU A 596 4.28 12.57 13.81
N ALA A 597 3.13 13.19 14.08
CA ALA A 597 1.96 13.12 13.22
C ALA A 597 1.34 14.52 13.10
N ARG A 598 1.31 15.03 11.86
CA ARG A 598 0.69 16.33 11.54
C ARG A 598 -0.79 16.16 11.26
N PRO A 599 -1.62 17.17 11.55
CA PRO A 599 -2.99 17.17 11.06
C PRO A 599 -3.04 17.03 9.53
N GLU A 600 -4.05 16.35 9.02
CA GLU A 600 -4.35 16.29 7.58
C GLU A 600 -5.36 17.39 7.22
N PHE A 601 -5.39 17.80 5.97
CA PHE A 601 -6.26 18.87 5.48
C PHE A 601 -7.72 18.71 5.91
N ARG A 602 -8.22 17.47 5.79
CA ARG A 602 -9.60 17.14 6.14
C ARG A 602 -9.87 17.20 7.64
N GLU A 603 -8.89 16.88 8.46
CA GLU A 603 -9.03 16.86 9.92
C GLU A 603 -9.20 18.27 10.50
N VAL A 604 -8.68 19.29 9.80
CA VAL A 604 -8.81 20.70 10.21
C VAL A 604 -9.90 21.46 9.46
N ALA A 605 -10.36 20.96 8.30
CA ALA A 605 -11.43 21.60 7.56
C ALA A 605 -12.79 21.33 8.24
N ASN A 606 -13.58 22.38 8.46
CA ASN A 606 -14.89 22.28 9.12
C ASN A 606 -15.99 21.63 8.26
N PHE A 607 -15.61 20.87 7.27
CA PHE A 607 -16.53 20.16 6.39
C PHE A 607 -17.19 18.97 7.11
N ALA A 608 -18.52 18.88 7.03
CA ALA A 608 -19.27 17.72 7.53
C ALA A 608 -19.40 16.65 6.42
N TYR A 609 -18.77 15.50 6.61
CA TYR A 609 -18.91 14.34 5.72
C TYR A 609 -19.78 13.29 6.40
N TYR A 610 -20.78 12.78 5.70
CA TYR A 610 -21.63 11.72 6.22
C TYR A 610 -21.13 10.36 5.73
N ASP A 611 -20.69 9.53 6.66
CA ASP A 611 -20.35 8.13 6.42
C ASP A 611 -21.57 7.25 6.67
N PHE A 612 -22.25 6.86 5.61
CA PHE A 612 -23.44 6.02 5.70
C PHE A 612 -23.16 4.59 6.16
N VAL A 613 -21.96 4.09 5.94
CA VAL A 613 -21.57 2.77 6.42
C VAL A 613 -21.52 2.81 7.94
N ARG A 614 -20.96 3.88 8.51
CA ARG A 614 -20.90 4.08 9.97
C ARG A 614 -22.16 4.70 10.55
N ASN A 615 -23.03 5.27 9.72
CA ASN A 615 -24.17 6.08 10.15
C ASN A 615 -23.73 7.27 11.02
N ALA A 616 -22.68 7.96 10.59
CA ALA A 616 -22.02 9.00 11.35
C ALA A 616 -21.67 10.22 10.47
N GLN A 617 -21.78 11.40 11.04
CA GLN A 617 -21.19 12.61 10.46
C GLN A 617 -19.78 12.78 11.01
N LEU A 618 -18.83 13.14 10.15
CA LEU A 618 -17.46 13.45 10.53
C LEU A 618 -17.19 14.93 10.32
N LEU A 619 -16.78 15.63 11.36
CA LEU A 619 -16.48 17.05 11.35
C LEU A 619 -15.01 17.30 11.65
N GLY A 620 -14.34 18.17 10.90
CA GLY A 620 -12.98 18.60 11.18
C GLY A 620 -12.91 19.55 12.36
N ASN A 621 -11.70 19.72 12.90
CA ASN A 621 -11.38 20.65 14.00
C ASN A 621 -10.19 21.54 13.62
N SER A 622 -10.46 22.80 13.32
CA SER A 622 -9.44 23.79 12.94
C SER A 622 -8.40 24.09 14.02
N LYS A 623 -8.64 23.65 15.26
CA LYS A 623 -7.73 23.86 16.40
C LYS A 623 -6.71 22.74 16.58
N LEU A 624 -6.77 21.68 15.78
CA LEU A 624 -5.84 20.55 15.90
C LEU A 624 -4.39 20.99 15.74
N GLU A 625 -3.54 20.40 16.58
CA GLU A 625 -2.09 20.56 16.59
C GLU A 625 -1.39 19.25 16.22
N LYS A 626 -0.12 19.33 15.87
CA LYS A 626 0.69 18.14 15.62
C LYS A 626 0.92 17.32 16.90
N SER A 627 1.11 16.03 16.74
CA SER A 627 1.54 15.10 17.79
C SER A 627 3.05 14.84 17.70
N ASP A 628 3.77 14.94 18.82
CA ASP A 628 5.15 14.47 18.95
C ASP A 628 5.16 13.04 19.50
N ILE A 629 5.97 12.14 18.93
CA ILE A 629 5.92 10.72 19.24
C ILE A 629 7.33 10.20 19.51
N TYR A 630 7.51 9.59 20.69
CA TYR A 630 8.75 8.96 21.11
C TYR A 630 8.60 7.45 20.98
N ASN A 631 9.51 6.82 20.25
CA ASN A 631 9.47 5.40 19.92
C ASN A 631 10.66 4.67 20.56
N LEU A 632 10.41 3.48 21.12
CA LEU A 632 11.40 2.55 21.63
C LEU A 632 11.12 1.18 21.06
N ASP A 633 12.13 0.51 20.50
CA ASP A 633 12.01 -0.83 19.94
C ASP A 633 13.20 -1.70 20.39
N LEU A 634 12.88 -2.93 20.79
CA LEU A 634 13.83 -4.01 21.04
C LEU A 634 13.44 -5.20 20.18
N LYS A 635 14.36 -5.80 19.45
CA LYS A 635 14.07 -6.99 18.63
C LYS A 635 15.20 -8.00 18.74
N TRP A 636 14.84 -9.25 19.03
CA TRP A 636 15.68 -10.42 18.89
C TRP A 636 15.29 -11.17 17.63
N GLU A 637 16.28 -11.59 16.84
CA GLU A 637 16.10 -12.32 15.58
C GLU A 637 17.04 -13.50 15.52
N PHE A 638 16.55 -14.65 15.10
CA PHE A 638 17.32 -15.86 14.87
C PHE A 638 17.08 -16.36 13.44
N TYR A 639 18.15 -16.55 12.69
CA TYR A 639 18.16 -16.97 11.29
C TYR A 639 18.76 -18.37 11.15
N PRO A 640 17.98 -19.46 11.34
CA PRO A 640 18.49 -20.85 11.30
C PRO A 640 19.14 -21.19 9.98
N LYS A 641 18.45 -20.83 8.86
CA LYS A 641 18.86 -21.00 7.47
C LYS A 641 18.45 -19.81 6.63
N THR A 642 18.95 -19.76 5.40
CA THR A 642 18.56 -18.71 4.42
C THR A 642 17.05 -18.76 4.16
N GLY A 643 16.37 -17.61 4.25
CA GLY A 643 14.91 -17.52 4.10
C GLY A 643 14.10 -17.91 5.34
N GLU A 644 14.74 -18.41 6.41
CA GLU A 644 14.09 -18.70 7.70
C GLU A 644 14.34 -17.57 8.69
N ASN A 645 13.35 -17.31 9.54
CA ASN A 645 13.42 -16.28 10.58
C ASN A 645 12.52 -16.65 11.78
N ILE A 646 13.06 -16.50 12.97
CA ILE A 646 12.31 -16.50 14.22
C ILE A 646 12.63 -15.19 14.91
N SER A 647 11.63 -14.41 15.25
CA SER A 647 11.87 -13.11 15.90
C SER A 647 10.88 -12.83 17.01
N PHE A 648 11.34 -12.08 17.98
CA PHE A 648 10.57 -11.55 19.09
C PHE A 648 10.88 -10.05 19.24
N SER A 649 9.85 -9.23 19.31
CA SER A 649 9.98 -7.77 19.43
C SER A 649 9.18 -7.26 20.62
N LEU A 650 9.77 -6.28 21.33
CA LEU A 650 9.10 -5.43 22.30
C LEU A 650 9.09 -4.01 21.76
N PHE A 651 7.99 -3.32 21.89
CA PHE A 651 7.91 -1.92 21.48
C PHE A 651 7.11 -1.07 22.47
N GLY A 652 7.45 0.21 22.51
CA GLY A 652 6.75 1.22 23.28
C GLY A 652 6.71 2.55 22.52
N LYS A 653 5.59 3.24 22.60
CA LYS A 653 5.38 4.56 21.98
C LYS A 653 4.68 5.48 22.98
N ASN A 654 5.19 6.70 23.08
CA ASN A 654 4.60 7.75 23.90
C ASN A 654 4.23 8.92 23.00
N PHE A 655 2.96 9.24 22.95
CA PHE A 655 2.39 10.32 22.16
C PHE A 655 2.14 11.52 23.05
N ILE A 656 2.62 12.68 22.66
CA ILE A 656 2.26 13.96 23.22
C ILE A 656 1.29 14.61 22.26
N ARG A 657 0.11 14.96 22.75
CA ARG A 657 -1.00 15.51 21.96
C ARG A 657 -1.37 14.61 20.76
N PRO A 658 -1.70 13.33 20.96
CA PRO A 658 -2.17 12.51 19.86
C PRO A 658 -3.36 13.17 19.17
N ILE A 659 -3.60 12.82 17.91
CA ILE A 659 -4.80 13.25 17.19
C ILE A 659 -5.76 12.08 17.20
N GLU A 660 -6.87 12.21 17.91
CA GLU A 660 -7.83 11.12 18.08
C GLU A 660 -9.23 11.55 17.61
N GLN A 661 -9.96 10.59 17.08
CA GLN A 661 -11.36 10.78 16.72
C GLN A 661 -12.23 10.48 17.93
N ILE A 662 -13.10 11.41 18.28
CA ILE A 662 -14.03 11.29 19.40
C ILE A 662 -15.48 11.51 18.96
N VAL A 663 -16.40 11.01 19.77
CA VAL A 663 -17.80 11.37 19.67
C VAL A 663 -17.98 12.79 20.19
N ALA A 664 -18.56 13.68 19.39
CA ALA A 664 -18.82 15.05 19.78
C ALA A 664 -19.96 15.13 20.81
N ASP A 665 -19.92 16.16 21.66
CA ASP A 665 -20.96 16.41 22.66
C ASP A 665 -22.34 16.59 21.99
N GLY A 666 -23.36 16.04 22.62
CA GLY A 666 -24.73 16.06 22.09
C GLY A 666 -25.02 15.09 20.97
N SER A 667 -24.08 14.21 20.65
CA SER A 667 -24.23 13.13 19.69
C SER A 667 -25.14 12.02 20.27
N VAL A 668 -25.98 11.42 19.42
CA VAL A 668 -26.77 10.24 19.77
C VAL A 668 -26.43 9.11 18.82
N PRO A 669 -26.58 7.82 19.20
CA PRO A 669 -26.20 6.69 18.35
C PRO A 669 -26.88 6.68 16.98
N SER A 670 -28.13 7.14 16.90
CA SER A 670 -28.89 7.25 15.64
C SER A 670 -28.45 8.41 14.73
N ASN A 671 -27.73 9.40 15.30
CA ASN A 671 -27.16 10.55 14.58
C ASN A 671 -25.77 10.86 15.15
N LEU A 672 -24.84 9.95 14.93
CA LEU A 672 -23.49 10.03 15.50
C LEU A 672 -22.69 11.14 14.83
N LEU A 673 -22.22 12.09 15.65
CA LEU A 673 -21.28 13.13 15.22
C LEU A 673 -19.89 12.83 15.76
N LEU A 674 -18.95 12.61 14.86
CA LEU A 674 -17.53 12.38 15.17
C LEU A 674 -16.73 13.64 14.87
N THR A 675 -15.75 13.93 15.72
CA THR A 675 -14.79 15.01 15.50
C THR A 675 -13.40 14.59 15.93
N TYR A 676 -12.42 15.46 15.77
CA TYR A 676 -11.04 15.22 16.16
C TYR A 676 -10.64 16.09 17.34
N THR A 677 -9.77 15.56 18.19
CA THR A 677 -9.20 16.28 19.33
C THR A 677 -7.73 15.90 19.52
N ASN A 678 -7.01 16.71 20.31
CA ASN A 678 -5.68 16.40 20.82
C ASN A 678 -5.76 16.13 22.33
N PRO A 679 -5.94 14.88 22.77
CA PRO A 679 -5.71 14.51 24.16
C PRO A 679 -4.27 14.84 24.60
N ASP A 680 -4.03 14.99 25.88
CA ASP A 680 -2.71 15.39 26.38
C ASP A 680 -1.66 14.32 26.07
N ARG A 681 -2.01 13.05 26.25
CA ARG A 681 -1.08 11.94 26.13
C ARG A 681 -1.76 10.63 25.75
N ALA A 682 -1.06 9.83 24.95
CA ALA A 682 -1.36 8.42 24.77
C ALA A 682 -0.10 7.57 24.89
N ILE A 683 -0.26 6.34 25.33
CA ILE A 683 0.81 5.34 25.42
C ILE A 683 0.35 4.09 24.69
N LEU A 684 1.24 3.52 23.90
CA LEU A 684 1.07 2.22 23.24
C LEU A 684 2.29 1.37 23.53
N TYR A 685 2.10 0.11 23.94
CA TYR A 685 3.18 -0.87 24.10
C TYR A 685 2.69 -2.27 23.72
N GLY A 686 3.63 -3.12 23.36
CA GLY A 686 3.25 -4.47 22.96
C GLY A 686 4.43 -5.37 22.62
N VAL A 687 4.06 -6.57 22.25
CA VAL A 687 4.99 -7.65 21.87
C VAL A 687 4.58 -8.22 20.51
N GLU A 688 5.57 -8.60 19.70
CA GLU A 688 5.36 -9.22 18.40
C GLU A 688 6.23 -10.48 18.32
N PHE A 689 5.66 -11.54 17.75
CA PHE A 689 6.34 -12.79 17.45
C PHE A 689 6.19 -13.13 15.98
N GLU A 690 7.27 -13.56 15.33
CA GLU A 690 7.25 -14.06 13.96
C GLU A 690 8.03 -15.36 13.89
N PHE A 691 7.45 -16.32 13.18
CA PHE A 691 8.05 -17.61 12.89
C PHE A 691 7.91 -17.91 11.41
N ARG A 692 9.04 -18.07 10.71
CA ARG A 692 9.12 -18.43 9.31
C ARG A 692 10.12 -19.55 9.15
N LYS A 693 9.64 -20.72 8.73
CA LYS A 693 10.49 -21.90 8.61
C LYS A 693 10.01 -22.81 7.48
N LYS A 694 10.96 -23.31 6.73
CA LYS A 694 10.74 -24.41 5.79
C LYS A 694 10.84 -25.74 6.56
N ILE A 695 9.69 -26.36 6.78
CA ILE A 695 9.60 -27.64 7.56
C ILE A 695 10.04 -28.81 6.69
N THR A 696 9.53 -28.88 5.45
CA THR A 696 9.89 -29.87 4.43
C THR A 696 10.06 -29.16 3.08
N GLU A 697 10.45 -29.89 2.03
CA GLU A 697 10.57 -29.30 0.68
C GLU A 697 9.25 -28.78 0.12
N TRP A 698 8.13 -29.34 0.55
CA TRP A 698 6.79 -29.00 0.09
C TRP A 698 5.96 -28.24 1.13
N PHE A 699 6.47 -28.02 2.36
CA PHE A 699 5.74 -27.38 3.43
C PHE A 699 6.54 -26.26 4.09
N ASP A 700 6.16 -25.03 3.81
CA ASP A 700 6.66 -23.80 4.44
C ASP A 700 5.63 -23.35 5.48
N MET A 701 6.07 -23.08 6.71
CA MET A 701 5.24 -22.53 7.77
C MET A 701 5.60 -21.07 8.02
N TYR A 702 4.59 -20.23 7.96
CA TYR A 702 4.68 -18.81 8.33
C TYR A 702 3.59 -18.50 9.36
N SER A 703 3.98 -17.96 10.50
CA SER A 703 3.08 -17.58 11.58
C SER A 703 3.56 -16.28 12.21
N ASN A 704 2.64 -15.41 12.56
CA ASN A 704 2.90 -14.23 13.35
C ASN A 704 1.81 -14.01 14.40
N ALA A 705 2.17 -13.35 15.49
CA ALA A 705 1.26 -12.95 16.54
C ALA A 705 1.73 -11.63 17.14
N SER A 706 0.78 -10.78 17.48
CA SER A 706 1.04 -9.54 18.19
C SER A 706 0.00 -9.29 19.27
N VAL A 707 0.47 -8.83 20.42
CA VAL A 707 -0.38 -8.41 21.55
C VAL A 707 0.07 -7.03 21.94
N MET A 708 -0.90 -6.12 22.07
CA MET A 708 -0.64 -4.74 22.40
C MET A 708 -1.70 -4.16 23.32
N ASN A 709 -1.32 -3.13 24.06
CA ASN A 709 -2.22 -2.35 24.89
C ASN A 709 -1.98 -0.86 24.63
N SER A 710 -3.06 -0.09 24.59
CA SER A 710 -3.01 1.36 24.43
C SER A 710 -3.89 2.04 25.46
N GLU A 711 -3.42 3.17 25.95
CA GLU A 711 -4.16 4.05 26.85
C GLU A 711 -4.14 5.47 26.28
N VAL A 712 -5.32 6.09 26.24
CA VAL A 712 -5.50 7.50 25.86
C VAL A 712 -6.25 8.20 26.99
N ASN A 713 -5.75 9.32 27.46
CA ASN A 713 -6.43 10.12 28.44
C ASN A 713 -7.14 11.29 27.73
N VAL A 714 -8.46 11.25 27.72
CA VAL A 714 -9.32 12.30 27.16
C VAL A 714 -10.04 13.00 28.34
N ASN A 715 -9.71 14.27 28.62
CA ASN A 715 -10.35 15.06 29.66
C ASN A 715 -10.39 14.38 31.04
N GLY A 716 -9.31 13.67 31.42
CA GLY A 716 -9.23 12.97 32.70
C GLY A 716 -9.89 11.59 32.74
N VAL A 717 -10.53 11.15 31.64
CA VAL A 717 -11.09 9.79 31.47
C VAL A 717 -10.08 8.95 30.70
N LYS A 718 -9.70 7.79 31.28
CA LYS A 718 -8.80 6.80 30.65
C LYS A 718 -9.57 5.81 29.80
#